data_080a728117bfac22ec1e90b490175c14
#
_entry.id   080a728117bfac22ec1e90b490175c14
#
_cell.length_a   1.000
_cell.length_b   1.000
_cell.length_c   1.000
_cell.angle_alpha   90.00
_cell.angle_beta   90.00
_cell.angle_gamma   90.00
#
_symmetry.space_group_name_H-M   'P 1'
#
loop_
_entity.id
_entity.type
_entity.pdbx_description
1 polymer ?
#
loop_
_entity_poly.entity_id
_entity_poly.type
_entity_poly.pdbx_seq_one_letter_code
_entity_poly.pdbx_strand_id
1 'polypeptide(L)'
;MRGRLPVLRSLHRVGRVAFLLATVAVLNDAAFAAQQEATAPQKTVTDKAATVKKVPQTETPTTEARKDENLLVTARRRNQMEVISGGQLGALGTKKGLDVPFNIRSYTSSLILNQQSQTLGEVLENDPSVRTTYGYGNFSEIFVIRGFPVYGDDVAINGLYGITPRQLLSPQLYDQVQVLNGASAFLNGAAPSGTAIGGNINLMFKHAQNTPITRLTGDYASQGVGGGSLDVGRRFGQDKAYGLRLNVAGLDGQTSIDHERRHSVALGADFDWHDDKTRISLDMNYQNQGVNGGRPGVFLGTDITGVPRVPNASHNYGQRWTYNDLNYIFGMLNIEHDLSKHVTLYGAFGGLGSDEKGNYSTLTVNNSQTGAATAGAMYVPYAQTNESTRGGVRAHFDTGPVKHEINAGGSALWEESRTAYSMALSSFDTNLYNTAAVPAPTENWTGGNLDNPLPTSRTQLYSLFFSDTMSFWKGRVALTAGFRYQNMLINGYDAYTDGSRTSHYSEDAITPVVGLVVHPTRRTSIYFNRIEGLSQGLTASGTNLVNLGQIFPPFKSVQYEIGAKYDTGRFTTTLAFYQISQPNSYTEPYGNNGSFIFRENGLQRNRGAELSVNGQILPGLRFNGGATLIDADLRRTAQGLDNGHTAIGIPNYTINGNLEYDLPFLRGATLVGRVENTGKQWVNTANTAHLPVWTRFDLGARYTFAVAHKPLTLRFGVDNIANTRYWASAFNGYLLQGLPRTFKFSFTTDL
;
A
#
# COMPACT_ATOMS: atom_id res chain seq x y z
N MET A 1 2.74 34.84 31.52
CA MET A 1 1.63 33.89 31.82
C MET A 1 0.44 34.24 30.96
N ARG A 2 0.21 33.49 29.94
CA ARG A 2 -1.01 33.21 29.18
C ARG A 2 -0.58 32.49 27.92
N GLY A 3 -0.49 31.15 28.02
CA GLY A 3 -0.24 30.26 26.90
C GLY A 3 -1.43 30.29 25.93
N ARG A 4 -1.20 30.61 24.70
CA ARG A 4 -2.15 30.41 23.59
C ARG A 4 -1.73 29.15 22.85
N LEU A 5 -2.64 28.18 22.81
CA LEU A 5 -2.52 26.94 22.06
C LEU A 5 -2.23 27.21 20.56
N PRO A 6 -1.24 26.56 19.95
CA PRO A 6 -0.89 26.78 18.55
C PRO A 6 -1.88 26.18 17.54
N VAL A 7 -2.91 25.48 17.98
CA VAL A 7 -3.87 24.76 17.14
C VAL A 7 -4.73 25.67 16.22
N LEU A 8 -4.81 26.97 16.51
CA LEU A 8 -5.70 27.88 15.78
C LEU A 8 -5.09 28.54 14.52
N ARG A 9 -3.78 28.38 14.25
CA ARG A 9 -3.17 28.98 13.05
C ARG A 9 -3.09 28.03 11.85
N SER A 10 -3.06 26.73 12.05
CA SER A 10 -3.14 25.73 10.95
C SER A 10 -4.55 25.67 10.33
N LEU A 11 -5.60 25.90 11.12
CA LEU A 11 -6.98 25.92 10.66
C LEU A 11 -7.32 27.07 9.68
N HIS A 12 -6.54 28.15 9.63
CA HIS A 12 -6.82 29.27 8.74
C HIS A 12 -6.40 29.06 7.28
N ARG A 13 -5.49 28.12 6.99
CA ARG A 13 -5.09 27.75 5.62
C ARG A 13 -5.85 26.52 5.11
N VAL A 14 -6.19 25.60 6.00
CA VAL A 14 -7.13 24.48 5.71
C VAL A 14 -8.55 24.99 5.46
N GLY A 15 -8.90 26.17 5.98
CA GLY A 15 -10.22 26.82 5.82
C GLY A 15 -10.63 27.15 4.38
N ARG A 16 -9.74 27.19 3.39
CA ARG A 16 -10.13 27.38 1.99
C ARG A 16 -10.58 26.10 1.31
N VAL A 17 -10.15 24.93 1.78
CA VAL A 17 -10.64 23.63 1.31
C VAL A 17 -11.89 23.20 2.11
N ALA A 18 -11.99 23.60 3.38
CA ALA A 18 -13.13 23.27 4.24
C ALA A 18 -14.39 24.13 3.99
N PHE A 19 -14.28 25.30 3.35
CA PHE A 19 -15.43 26.21 3.13
C PHE A 19 -16.39 25.74 2.03
N LEU A 20 -16.02 24.75 1.22
CA LEU A 20 -16.93 24.10 0.27
C LEU A 20 -17.69 22.91 0.87
N LEU A 21 -17.37 22.50 2.09
CA LEU A 21 -17.93 21.31 2.76
C LEU A 21 -18.91 21.63 3.92
N ALA A 22 -19.07 22.89 4.31
CA ALA A 22 -19.82 23.26 5.53
C ALA A 22 -21.27 23.70 5.31
N THR A 23 -21.87 23.55 4.11
CA THR A 23 -23.23 24.04 3.82
C THR A 23 -24.31 22.96 3.80
N VAL A 24 -24.06 21.76 4.30
CA VAL A 24 -25.06 20.66 4.36
C VAL A 24 -25.20 20.08 5.77
N ALA A 25 -25.33 20.91 6.75
CA ALA A 25 -25.68 20.45 8.11
C ALA A 25 -26.73 21.36 8.74
N VAL A 26 -27.94 21.38 8.24
CA VAL A 26 -29.18 21.66 9.00
C VAL A 26 -30.35 21.16 8.14
N LEU A 27 -30.90 20.01 8.44
CA LEU A 27 -32.33 19.72 8.37
C LEU A 27 -32.60 18.54 9.30
N ASN A 28 -33.20 18.91 10.40
CA ASN A 28 -33.57 18.04 11.51
C ASN A 28 -35.03 17.62 11.37
N ASP A 29 -35.30 16.42 11.91
CA ASP A 29 -36.58 15.94 12.44
C ASP A 29 -37.84 16.03 11.57
N ALA A 30 -38.27 14.87 11.12
CA ALA A 30 -39.65 14.37 11.32
C ALA A 30 -39.94 13.18 10.39
N ALA A 31 -40.09 12.00 10.96
CA ALA A 31 -41.11 11.01 10.59
C ALA A 31 -40.79 9.63 11.14
N PHE A 32 -41.07 9.45 12.41
CA PHE A 32 -41.38 8.14 12.96
C PHE A 32 -42.88 8.14 13.25
N ALA A 33 -43.66 7.44 12.45
CA ALA A 33 -44.93 6.82 12.88
C ALA A 33 -45.57 6.02 11.72
N ALA A 34 -45.86 4.78 12.08
CA ALA A 34 -46.99 3.98 11.64
C ALA A 34 -47.15 3.51 10.19
N GLN A 35 -47.03 2.22 10.02
CA GLN A 35 -48.11 1.48 9.37
C GLN A 35 -48.15 0.02 9.83
N GLN A 36 -49.25 -0.28 10.54
CA GLN A 36 -49.73 -1.61 10.89
C GLN A 36 -50.45 -2.27 9.72
N GLU A 37 -50.29 -3.59 9.69
CA GLU A 37 -51.21 -4.66 9.31
C GLU A 37 -52.19 -4.52 8.13
N ALA A 38 -52.09 -5.49 7.23
CA ALA A 38 -53.26 -6.05 6.56
C ALA A 38 -53.13 -7.57 6.44
N THR A 39 -53.94 -8.25 7.20
CA THR A 39 -54.27 -9.69 7.18
C THR A 39 -55.19 -10.03 6.01
N ALA A 40 -54.95 -11.17 5.34
CA ALA A 40 -55.95 -11.83 4.48
C ALA A 40 -55.88 -13.36 4.69
N PRO A 41 -57.00 -14.11 4.50
CA PRO A 41 -57.35 -15.25 5.32
C PRO A 41 -56.96 -16.63 4.71
N GLN A 42 -56.76 -17.58 5.65
CA GLN A 42 -56.58 -19.02 5.38
C GLN A 42 -57.84 -19.69 4.88
N LYS A 43 -57.71 -20.53 3.88
CA LYS A 43 -58.69 -21.59 3.55
C LYS A 43 -58.21 -22.92 4.13
N THR A 44 -59.00 -23.45 5.04
CA THR A 44 -58.97 -24.81 5.59
C THR A 44 -59.34 -25.83 4.52
N VAL A 45 -58.54 -26.91 4.39
CA VAL A 45 -58.96 -28.17 3.80
C VAL A 45 -58.58 -29.29 4.75
N THR A 46 -59.61 -29.95 5.25
CA THR A 46 -59.58 -31.21 6.01
C THR A 46 -59.40 -32.38 5.07
N ASP A 47 -58.45 -33.28 5.31
CA ASP A 47 -58.66 -34.70 5.02
C ASP A 47 -57.77 -35.64 5.84
N LYS A 48 -58.40 -36.65 6.25
CA LYS A 48 -58.27 -37.95 6.92
C LYS A 48 -56.90 -38.58 7.14
N ALA A 49 -56.79 -39.10 8.33
CA ALA A 49 -55.72 -39.94 8.88
C ALA A 49 -55.48 -41.26 8.13
N ALA A 50 -54.21 -41.57 7.94
CA ALA A 50 -53.75 -42.94 7.75
C ALA A 50 -52.52 -43.18 8.64
N THR A 51 -52.62 -44.18 9.50
CA THR A 51 -51.66 -44.60 10.53
C THR A 51 -50.46 -45.28 9.86
N VAL A 52 -49.27 -44.68 9.96
CA VAL A 52 -48.00 -45.29 9.57
C VAL A 52 -47.01 -45.28 10.73
N LYS A 53 -46.37 -46.43 10.95
CA LYS A 53 -45.43 -46.77 12.02
C LYS A 53 -44.27 -45.72 12.15
N LYS A 54 -43.98 -45.28 13.39
CA LYS A 54 -42.85 -44.45 13.78
C LYS A 54 -41.50 -45.08 13.37
N VAL A 55 -40.83 -44.43 12.44
CA VAL A 55 -39.36 -44.45 12.26
C VAL A 55 -38.80 -43.34 13.14
N PRO A 56 -37.63 -43.49 13.78
CA PRO A 56 -37.06 -42.41 14.65
C PRO A 56 -36.88 -41.14 13.81
N GLN A 57 -37.61 -40.10 14.15
CA GLN A 57 -37.48 -38.79 13.55
C GLN A 57 -36.15 -38.20 13.97
N THR A 58 -35.25 -38.03 13.01
CA THR A 58 -34.20 -37.03 13.09
C THR A 58 -34.92 -35.68 13.30
N GLU A 59 -34.73 -35.03 14.44
CA GLU A 59 -35.35 -33.76 14.77
C GLU A 59 -35.08 -32.75 13.62
N THR A 60 -36.17 -32.32 12.98
CA THR A 60 -36.11 -31.25 11.97
C THR A 60 -35.66 -29.98 12.68
N PRO A 61 -34.56 -29.33 12.30
CA PRO A 61 -34.09 -28.14 12.99
C PRO A 61 -35.19 -27.08 13.04
N THR A 62 -35.36 -26.45 14.21
CA THR A 62 -36.31 -25.37 14.41
C THR A 62 -36.04 -24.22 13.43
N THR A 63 -37.04 -23.41 13.12
CA THR A 63 -36.91 -22.28 12.20
C THR A 63 -35.78 -21.31 12.65
N GLU A 64 -35.55 -21.20 13.95
CA GLU A 64 -34.46 -20.42 14.54
C GLU A 64 -33.09 -21.06 14.30
N ALA A 65 -32.96 -22.37 14.49
CA ALA A 65 -31.72 -23.10 14.19
C ALA A 65 -31.32 -22.98 12.69
N ARG A 66 -32.29 -22.98 11.78
CA ARG A 66 -32.06 -22.76 10.34
C ARG A 66 -31.64 -21.30 10.03
N LYS A 67 -32.21 -20.33 10.75
CA LYS A 67 -31.79 -18.91 10.62
C LYS A 67 -30.35 -18.72 11.08
N ASP A 68 -29.96 -19.29 12.21
CA ASP A 68 -28.61 -19.24 12.74
C ASP A 68 -27.60 -19.95 11.84
N GLU A 69 -27.98 -21.10 11.28
CA GLU A 69 -27.12 -21.82 10.32
C GLU A 69 -26.88 -21.02 9.03
N ASN A 70 -27.91 -20.37 8.47
CA ASN A 70 -27.77 -19.48 7.31
C ASN A 70 -26.94 -18.25 7.64
N LEU A 71 -27.09 -17.66 8.84
CA LEU A 71 -26.30 -16.55 9.32
C LEU A 71 -24.83 -16.92 9.42
N LEU A 72 -24.51 -18.10 9.99
CA LEU A 72 -23.15 -18.60 10.13
C LEU A 72 -22.50 -18.91 8.78
N VAL A 73 -23.25 -19.48 7.81
CA VAL A 73 -22.76 -19.73 6.46
C VAL A 73 -22.40 -18.41 5.77
N THR A 74 -23.24 -17.39 5.93
CA THR A 74 -23.01 -16.05 5.36
C THR A 74 -21.81 -15.38 6.03
N ALA A 75 -21.71 -15.41 7.35
CA ALA A 75 -20.59 -14.85 8.10
C ALA A 75 -19.26 -15.54 7.74
N ARG A 76 -19.26 -16.86 7.57
CA ARG A 76 -18.08 -17.61 7.10
C ARG A 76 -17.62 -17.18 5.72
N ARG A 77 -18.54 -17.02 4.76
CA ARG A 77 -18.20 -16.55 3.41
C ARG A 77 -17.59 -15.16 3.45
N ARG A 78 -18.13 -14.24 4.26
CA ARG A 78 -17.60 -12.89 4.45
C ARG A 78 -16.23 -12.87 5.15
N ASN A 79 -15.92 -13.88 5.95
CA ASN A 79 -14.68 -14.03 6.70
C ASN A 79 -13.64 -14.92 6.01
N GLN A 80 -13.76 -15.24 4.73
CA GLN A 80 -12.72 -15.93 3.98
C GLN A 80 -11.66 -14.95 3.52
N MET A 81 -10.38 -15.34 3.60
CA MET A 81 -9.32 -14.57 2.95
C MET A 81 -9.53 -14.62 1.44
N GLU A 82 -9.74 -13.47 0.85
CA GLU A 82 -10.00 -13.36 -0.57
C GLU A 82 -8.96 -12.46 -1.24
N VAL A 83 -8.41 -12.97 -2.35
CA VAL A 83 -7.56 -12.21 -3.27
C VAL A 83 -8.23 -12.25 -4.63
N ILE A 84 -8.58 -11.07 -5.16
CA ILE A 84 -9.27 -10.92 -6.44
C ILE A 84 -8.22 -10.71 -7.53
N SER A 85 -8.35 -11.46 -8.64
CA SER A 85 -7.57 -11.21 -9.85
C SER A 85 -8.24 -10.09 -10.65
N GLY A 86 -7.54 -8.93 -10.74
CA GLY A 86 -8.05 -7.72 -11.37
C GLY A 86 -8.09 -6.55 -10.40
N GLY A 87 -8.50 -5.40 -10.89
CA GLY A 87 -8.59 -4.15 -10.13
C GLY A 87 -8.62 -2.92 -11.02
N GLN A 88 -8.38 -1.77 -10.43
CA GLN A 88 -8.32 -0.49 -11.14
C GLN A 88 -6.95 -0.30 -11.79
N LEU A 89 -6.94 0.00 -13.07
CA LEU A 89 -5.77 0.19 -13.92
C LEU A 89 -5.68 1.64 -14.44
N GLY A 90 -5.83 2.60 -13.55
CA GLY A 90 -5.71 4.03 -13.87
C GLY A 90 -6.49 4.44 -15.11
N ALA A 91 -5.80 4.84 -16.18
CA ALA A 91 -6.39 5.27 -17.44
C ALA A 91 -7.32 4.22 -18.07
N LEU A 92 -7.06 2.92 -17.90
CA LEU A 92 -7.87 1.85 -18.47
C LEU A 92 -9.12 1.48 -17.66
N GLY A 93 -9.33 2.12 -16.49
CA GLY A 93 -10.45 1.82 -15.60
C GLY A 93 -10.34 0.47 -14.89
N THR A 94 -11.44 -0.02 -14.31
CA THR A 94 -11.49 -1.30 -13.59
C THR A 94 -11.65 -2.47 -14.54
N LYS A 95 -10.79 -3.47 -14.40
CA LYS A 95 -10.73 -4.64 -15.31
C LYS A 95 -10.57 -5.94 -14.53
N LYS A 96 -11.08 -7.03 -15.15
CA LYS A 96 -10.78 -8.40 -14.68
C LYS A 96 -9.35 -8.77 -15.04
N GLY A 97 -8.71 -9.52 -14.16
CA GLY A 97 -7.32 -9.92 -14.36
C GLY A 97 -7.05 -10.70 -15.64
N LEU A 98 -8.00 -11.57 -16.08
CA LEU A 98 -7.87 -12.31 -17.35
C LEU A 98 -7.85 -11.40 -18.59
N ASP A 99 -8.53 -10.25 -18.54
CA ASP A 99 -8.79 -9.42 -19.72
C ASP A 99 -7.71 -8.33 -19.94
N VAL A 100 -6.68 -8.31 -19.10
CA VAL A 100 -5.64 -7.27 -19.15
C VAL A 100 -4.24 -7.85 -19.31
N PRO A 101 -3.35 -7.15 -20.05
CA PRO A 101 -1.97 -7.59 -20.27
C PRO A 101 -1.05 -7.22 -19.09
N PHE A 102 -1.57 -7.24 -17.86
CA PHE A 102 -0.83 -6.86 -16.64
C PHE A 102 -1.09 -7.86 -15.52
N ASN A 103 -0.12 -8.05 -14.62
CA ASN A 103 -0.28 -8.82 -13.40
C ASN A 103 -0.80 -7.89 -12.29
N ILE A 104 -2.10 -8.03 -11.93
CA ILE A 104 -2.75 -7.23 -10.88
C ILE A 104 -3.53 -8.13 -9.93
N ARG A 105 -3.41 -7.85 -8.64
CA ARG A 105 -4.09 -8.54 -7.53
C ARG A 105 -4.65 -7.54 -6.54
N SER A 106 -5.81 -7.86 -5.97
CA SER A 106 -6.51 -7.05 -4.97
C SER A 106 -6.72 -7.87 -3.70
N TYR A 107 -6.11 -7.42 -2.60
CA TYR A 107 -6.24 -7.98 -1.26
C TYR A 107 -7.41 -7.31 -0.57
N THR A 108 -8.43 -8.08 -0.17
CA THR A 108 -9.70 -7.53 0.33
C THR A 108 -9.64 -7.16 1.81
N SER A 109 -10.58 -6.33 2.25
CA SER A 109 -10.79 -5.99 3.67
C SER A 109 -11.04 -7.22 4.56
N SER A 110 -11.61 -8.31 4.00
CA SER A 110 -11.74 -9.58 4.72
C SER A 110 -10.39 -10.24 5.02
N LEU A 111 -9.42 -10.17 4.10
CA LEU A 111 -8.06 -10.64 4.34
C LEU A 111 -7.38 -9.77 5.42
N ILE A 112 -7.47 -8.46 5.31
CA ILE A 112 -6.92 -7.49 6.28
C ILE A 112 -7.42 -7.82 7.69
N LEU A 113 -8.73 -7.99 7.85
CA LEU A 113 -9.36 -8.31 9.12
C LEU A 113 -8.94 -9.68 9.67
N ASN A 114 -8.85 -10.71 8.79
CA ASN A 114 -8.54 -12.08 9.22
C ASN A 114 -7.09 -12.26 9.62
N GLN A 115 -6.18 -11.50 9.04
CA GLN A 115 -4.77 -11.47 9.43
C GLN A 115 -4.48 -10.50 10.57
N GLN A 116 -5.49 -9.73 11.01
CA GLN A 116 -5.33 -8.70 12.05
C GLN A 116 -4.20 -7.73 11.68
N SER A 117 -4.14 -7.33 10.40
CA SER A 117 -3.09 -6.46 9.88
C SER A 117 -3.23 -5.05 10.45
N GLN A 118 -2.15 -4.53 11.03
CA GLN A 118 -2.10 -3.20 11.64
C GLN A 118 -1.46 -2.16 10.73
N THR A 119 -0.66 -2.60 9.75
CA THR A 119 0.02 -1.74 8.78
C THR A 119 -0.24 -2.21 7.35
N LEU A 120 0.03 -1.34 6.38
CA LEU A 120 -0.10 -1.70 4.97
C LEU A 120 0.93 -2.78 4.58
N GLY A 121 2.14 -2.72 5.17
CA GLY A 121 3.19 -3.72 4.95
C GLY A 121 2.76 -5.13 5.31
N GLU A 122 2.06 -5.31 6.45
CA GLU A 122 1.53 -6.62 6.86
C GLU A 122 0.52 -7.18 5.84
N VAL A 123 -0.26 -6.33 5.17
CA VAL A 123 -1.15 -6.77 4.08
C VAL A 123 -0.35 -7.19 2.86
N LEU A 124 0.66 -6.41 2.49
CA LEU A 124 1.46 -6.62 1.28
C LEU A 124 2.45 -7.79 1.38
N GLU A 125 2.80 -8.26 2.59
CA GLU A 125 3.55 -9.49 2.81
C GLU A 125 2.85 -10.75 2.21
N ASN A 126 1.59 -10.65 1.82
CA ASN A 126 0.88 -11.71 1.10
C ASN A 126 1.27 -11.82 -0.37
N ASP A 127 1.90 -10.79 -0.92
CA ASP A 127 2.34 -10.77 -2.31
C ASP A 127 3.79 -11.22 -2.44
N PRO A 128 4.09 -12.31 -3.18
CA PRO A 128 5.47 -12.81 -3.30
C PRO A 128 6.40 -11.85 -4.06
N SER A 129 5.86 -10.89 -4.80
CA SER A 129 6.63 -9.89 -5.53
C SER A 129 6.90 -8.61 -4.74
N VAL A 130 6.23 -8.45 -3.57
CA VAL A 130 6.36 -7.26 -2.73
C VAL A 130 7.12 -7.61 -1.46
N ARG A 131 8.00 -6.72 -1.08
CA ARG A 131 8.69 -6.75 0.21
C ARG A 131 8.50 -5.41 0.89
N THR A 132 8.36 -5.46 2.20
CA THR A 132 8.31 -4.27 3.02
C THR A 132 9.66 -4.04 3.68
N THR A 133 10.12 -2.80 3.65
CA THR A 133 11.24 -2.30 4.44
C THR A 133 10.76 -1.06 5.19
N TYR A 134 11.54 -0.56 6.15
CA TYR A 134 11.11 0.57 6.98
C TYR A 134 12.13 1.70 6.88
N GLY A 135 11.69 2.90 7.15
CA GLY A 135 12.54 4.05 7.41
C GLY A 135 13.09 4.04 8.84
N TYR A 136 13.76 5.12 9.21
CA TYR A 136 14.30 5.31 10.56
C TYR A 136 13.18 5.21 11.61
N GLY A 137 13.45 4.53 12.72
CA GLY A 137 12.54 4.44 13.85
C GLY A 137 11.21 3.74 13.55
N ASN A 138 11.11 2.94 12.50
CA ASN A 138 9.89 2.26 12.03
C ASN A 138 8.69 3.22 11.77
N PHE A 139 8.96 4.47 11.41
CA PHE A 139 7.94 5.48 11.18
C PHE A 139 7.48 5.58 9.71
N SER A 140 8.10 4.85 8.80
CA SER A 140 7.71 4.81 7.40
C SER A 140 7.77 3.38 6.86
N GLU A 141 6.86 3.07 5.96
CA GLU A 141 6.88 1.83 5.19
C GLU A 141 7.35 2.14 3.76
N ILE A 142 8.33 1.40 3.31
CA ILE A 142 8.83 1.43 1.94
C ILE A 142 8.57 0.06 1.34
N PHE A 143 7.88 0.02 0.22
CA PHE A 143 7.59 -1.23 -0.49
C PHE A 143 8.61 -1.42 -1.60
N VAL A 144 9.02 -2.65 -1.83
CA VAL A 144 9.95 -2.99 -2.92
C VAL A 144 9.28 -4.00 -3.81
N ILE A 145 8.97 -3.59 -5.05
CA ILE A 145 8.31 -4.42 -6.06
C ILE A 145 9.28 -4.67 -7.21
N ARG A 146 9.52 -5.94 -7.55
CA ARG A 146 10.48 -6.31 -8.61
C ARG A 146 11.88 -5.69 -8.44
N GLY A 147 12.26 -5.41 -7.16
CA GLY A 147 13.55 -4.81 -6.82
C GLY A 147 13.61 -3.28 -6.93
N PHE A 148 12.49 -2.60 -7.14
CA PHE A 148 12.40 -1.14 -7.15
C PHE A 148 11.50 -0.63 -6.02
N PRO A 149 11.84 0.52 -5.39
CA PRO A 149 11.06 1.06 -4.29
C PRO A 149 9.72 1.64 -4.77
N VAL A 150 8.75 1.63 -3.86
CA VAL A 150 7.51 2.41 -3.89
C VAL A 150 7.40 3.06 -2.52
N TYR A 151 7.55 4.38 -2.47
CA TYR A 151 7.39 5.15 -1.24
C TYR A 151 5.91 5.37 -0.93
N GLY A 152 5.57 5.75 0.30
CA GLY A 152 4.19 5.94 0.71
C GLY A 152 3.44 6.98 -0.11
N ASP A 153 4.08 8.08 -0.49
CA ASP A 153 3.54 9.13 -1.34
C ASP A 153 3.35 8.72 -2.82
N ASP A 154 4.01 7.64 -3.26
CA ASP A 154 3.82 7.03 -4.58
C ASP A 154 2.75 5.91 -4.58
N VAL A 155 2.07 5.69 -3.45
CA VAL A 155 0.87 4.86 -3.38
C VAL A 155 -0.32 5.66 -3.91
N ALA A 156 -1.17 5.06 -4.73
CA ALA A 156 -2.38 5.70 -5.23
C ALA A 156 -3.59 5.38 -4.35
N ILE A 157 -4.58 6.27 -4.31
CA ILE A 157 -5.90 5.99 -3.76
C ILE A 157 -6.94 6.15 -4.86
N ASN A 158 -7.78 5.12 -5.06
CA ASN A 158 -8.76 5.06 -6.16
C ASN A 158 -8.15 5.44 -7.52
N GLY A 159 -6.86 5.13 -7.73
CA GLY A 159 -6.09 5.43 -8.94
C GLY A 159 -5.63 6.88 -9.09
N LEU A 160 -5.66 7.69 -8.03
CA LEU A 160 -5.16 9.05 -8.00
C LEU A 160 -3.91 9.12 -7.11
N TYR A 161 -2.81 9.66 -7.64
CA TYR A 161 -1.58 9.93 -6.89
C TYR A 161 -1.69 11.22 -6.07
N GLY A 162 -0.80 11.37 -5.09
CA GLY A 162 -0.58 12.60 -4.34
C GLY A 162 -1.54 12.84 -3.18
N ILE A 163 -2.46 11.92 -2.88
CA ILE A 163 -3.41 12.06 -1.77
C ILE A 163 -3.20 11.02 -0.65
N THR A 164 -2.10 10.29 -0.72
CA THR A 164 -1.78 9.23 0.24
C THR A 164 -0.83 9.77 1.30
N PRO A 165 -1.08 9.49 2.60
CA PRO A 165 -0.11 9.74 3.66
C PRO A 165 1.25 9.12 3.35
N ARG A 166 2.32 9.91 3.56
CA ARG A 166 3.69 9.59 3.14
C ARG A 166 4.34 8.44 3.91
N GLN A 167 3.99 8.26 5.19
CA GLN A 167 4.72 7.38 6.09
C GLN A 167 3.97 6.08 6.39
N LEU A 168 3.08 6.10 7.37
CA LEU A 168 2.33 4.95 7.84
C LEU A 168 0.86 5.06 7.40
N LEU A 169 0.25 3.93 7.05
CA LEU A 169 -1.12 3.85 6.56
C LEU A 169 -1.93 2.84 7.39
N SER A 170 -3.12 3.25 7.81
CA SER A 170 -4.08 2.38 8.51
C SER A 170 -4.89 1.58 7.50
N PRO A 171 -4.67 0.27 7.35
CA PRO A 171 -5.34 -0.54 6.33
C PRO A 171 -6.85 -0.67 6.58
N GLN A 172 -7.34 -0.36 7.79
CA GLN A 172 -8.75 -0.45 8.18
C GLN A 172 -9.68 0.50 7.39
N LEU A 173 -9.12 1.57 6.79
CA LEU A 173 -9.90 2.54 5.99
C LEU A 173 -10.24 2.00 4.58
N TYR A 174 -9.58 0.94 4.13
CA TYR A 174 -9.65 0.50 2.73
C TYR A 174 -10.43 -0.81 2.57
N ASP A 175 -11.18 -0.91 1.47
CA ASP A 175 -11.86 -2.13 1.05
C ASP A 175 -10.92 -3.09 0.34
N GLN A 176 -9.98 -2.55 -0.42
CA GLN A 176 -8.98 -3.33 -1.13
C GLN A 176 -7.62 -2.62 -1.15
N VAL A 177 -6.57 -3.43 -1.07
CA VAL A 177 -5.20 -3.05 -1.37
C VAL A 177 -4.80 -3.76 -2.65
N GLN A 178 -4.59 -3.00 -3.72
CA GLN A 178 -4.28 -3.54 -5.05
C GLN A 178 -2.80 -3.42 -5.35
N VAL A 179 -2.20 -4.46 -5.89
CA VAL A 179 -0.83 -4.49 -6.36
C VAL A 179 -0.83 -4.74 -7.86
N LEU A 180 -0.30 -3.78 -8.60
CA LEU A 180 0.01 -3.91 -10.01
C LEU A 180 1.53 -4.13 -10.13
N ASN A 181 1.93 -5.27 -10.64
CA ASN A 181 3.34 -5.57 -10.88
C ASN A 181 3.80 -4.97 -12.21
N GLY A 182 4.88 -4.21 -12.16
CA GLY A 182 5.50 -3.61 -13.32
C GLY A 182 5.22 -2.13 -13.50
N ALA A 183 5.97 -1.53 -14.43
CA ALA A 183 5.92 -0.11 -14.73
C ALA A 183 4.49 0.38 -15.03
N SER A 184 4.14 1.59 -14.59
CA SER A 184 2.77 2.08 -14.63
C SER A 184 2.61 3.54 -15.07
N ALA A 185 3.67 4.18 -15.62
CA ALA A 185 3.61 5.61 -15.95
C ALA A 185 2.57 5.98 -17.02
N PHE A 186 2.20 5.05 -17.91
CA PHE A 186 1.05 5.25 -18.79
C PHE A 186 -0.27 5.22 -18.00
N LEU A 187 -0.43 4.27 -17.08
CA LEU A 187 -1.70 4.02 -16.38
C LEU A 187 -2.07 5.15 -15.42
N ASN A 188 -1.13 5.56 -14.57
CA ASN A 188 -1.37 6.47 -13.45
C ASN A 188 -0.66 7.83 -13.58
N GLY A 189 0.29 7.97 -14.53
CA GLY A 189 1.18 9.11 -14.64
C GLY A 189 2.51 8.88 -13.92
N ALA A 190 3.38 9.90 -13.93
CA ALA A 190 4.58 9.92 -13.12
C ALA A 190 4.21 9.92 -11.64
N ALA A 191 4.89 9.11 -10.86
CA ALA A 191 4.71 9.07 -9.41
C ALA A 191 5.34 10.31 -8.76
N PRO A 192 4.74 10.89 -7.69
CA PRO A 192 5.20 12.15 -7.08
C PRO A 192 6.67 12.15 -6.65
N SER A 193 7.11 11.10 -5.96
CA SER A 193 8.52 10.94 -5.52
C SER A 193 9.41 10.28 -6.57
N GLY A 194 8.88 9.96 -7.76
CA GLY A 194 9.63 9.35 -8.86
C GLY A 194 10.03 7.89 -8.62
N THR A 195 9.42 7.19 -7.67
CA THR A 195 9.56 5.74 -7.46
C THR A 195 8.48 4.96 -8.24
N ALA A 196 7.98 3.83 -7.78
CA ALA A 196 6.95 3.04 -8.45
C ALA A 196 7.33 2.52 -9.86
N ILE A 197 8.62 2.29 -10.10
CA ILE A 197 9.13 1.76 -11.37
C ILE A 197 8.82 0.26 -11.52
N GLY A 198 8.92 -0.50 -10.43
CA GLY A 198 8.70 -1.95 -10.42
C GLY A 198 7.25 -2.37 -10.22
N GLY A 199 6.37 -1.44 -9.85
CA GLY A 199 4.96 -1.69 -9.59
C GLY A 199 4.24 -0.48 -9.03
N ASN A 200 2.94 -0.62 -8.86
CA ASN A 200 2.09 0.38 -8.21
C ASN A 200 1.22 -0.29 -7.15
N ILE A 201 1.02 0.41 -6.04
CA ILE A 201 0.06 0.05 -5.01
C ILE A 201 -1.10 1.04 -5.10
N ASN A 202 -2.33 0.53 -5.13
CA ASN A 202 -3.54 1.34 -5.17
C ASN A 202 -4.51 0.91 -4.07
N LEU A 203 -4.95 1.87 -3.28
CA LEU A 203 -5.88 1.67 -2.18
C LEU A 203 -7.29 2.05 -2.63
N MET A 204 -8.27 1.22 -2.30
CA MET A 204 -9.67 1.51 -2.59
C MET A 204 -10.41 1.84 -1.30
N PHE A 205 -11.03 3.01 -1.21
CA PHE A 205 -11.85 3.37 -0.05
C PHE A 205 -13.05 2.44 0.13
N LYS A 206 -13.53 2.33 1.35
CA LYS A 206 -14.75 1.61 1.70
C LYS A 206 -15.97 2.49 1.40
N HIS A 207 -16.87 1.99 0.56
CA HIS A 207 -18.15 2.62 0.24
C HIS A 207 -19.32 1.82 0.81
N ALA A 208 -20.49 2.46 0.93
CA ALA A 208 -21.69 1.80 1.42
C ALA A 208 -22.17 0.72 0.45
N GLN A 209 -22.38 -0.49 0.96
CA GLN A 209 -22.90 -1.61 0.19
C GLN A 209 -24.43 -1.71 0.30
N ASN A 210 -25.07 -2.39 -0.64
CA ASN A 210 -26.52 -2.63 -0.60
C ASN A 210 -26.97 -3.41 0.65
N THR A 211 -26.08 -4.24 1.20
CA THR A 211 -26.29 -4.92 2.49
C THR A 211 -25.80 -4.03 3.60
N PRO A 212 -26.64 -3.64 4.57
CA PRO A 212 -26.21 -2.86 5.73
C PRO A 212 -25.12 -3.58 6.52
N ILE A 213 -24.19 -2.83 7.08
CA ILE A 213 -23.16 -3.33 7.97
C ILE A 213 -23.07 -2.46 9.21
N THR A 214 -22.96 -3.10 10.40
CA THR A 214 -22.48 -2.50 11.63
C THR A 214 -21.55 -3.50 12.24
N ARG A 215 -20.24 -3.30 12.04
CA ARG A 215 -19.22 -4.23 12.50
C ARG A 215 -18.40 -3.59 13.61
N LEU A 216 -18.30 -4.30 14.72
CA LEU A 216 -17.44 -3.96 15.84
C LEU A 216 -16.33 -4.99 15.93
N THR A 217 -15.07 -4.52 16.01
CA THR A 217 -13.89 -5.36 16.22
C THR A 217 -13.12 -4.84 17.43
N GLY A 218 -12.66 -5.75 18.31
CA GLY A 218 -11.69 -5.45 19.36
C GLY A 218 -10.42 -6.25 19.10
N ASP A 219 -9.26 -5.63 19.26
CA ASP A 219 -7.96 -6.18 18.94
C ASP A 219 -7.01 -6.09 20.14
N TYR A 220 -6.15 -7.09 20.27
CA TYR A 220 -5.07 -7.13 21.24
C TYR A 220 -3.83 -7.80 20.62
N ALA A 221 -2.67 -7.22 20.86
CA ALA A 221 -1.38 -7.83 20.52
C ALA A 221 -0.46 -7.85 21.74
N SER A 222 0.49 -8.80 21.76
CA SER A 222 1.36 -9.05 22.90
C SER A 222 2.14 -7.82 23.35
N GLN A 223 2.44 -7.78 24.65
CA GLN A 223 2.99 -6.69 25.45
C GLN A 223 2.04 -5.48 25.65
N GLY A 224 0.81 -5.50 25.12
CA GLY A 224 -0.21 -4.57 25.55
C GLY A 224 -0.68 -3.58 24.50
N VAL A 225 -0.47 -3.81 23.21
CA VAL A 225 -1.19 -3.07 22.16
C VAL A 225 -2.66 -3.50 22.20
N GLY A 226 -3.54 -2.59 22.57
CA GLY A 226 -4.98 -2.77 22.56
C GLY A 226 -5.64 -1.81 21.59
N GLY A 227 -6.72 -2.24 20.96
CA GLY A 227 -7.42 -1.40 20.00
C GLY A 227 -8.76 -1.95 19.56
N GLY A 228 -9.29 -1.34 18.53
CA GLY A 228 -10.52 -1.81 17.89
C GLY A 228 -10.98 -0.92 16.76
N SER A 229 -12.04 -1.36 16.11
CA SER A 229 -12.65 -0.61 15.01
C SER A 229 -14.16 -0.75 14.98
N LEU A 230 -14.80 0.31 14.45
CA LEU A 230 -16.23 0.36 14.13
C LEU A 230 -16.40 0.68 12.66
N ASP A 231 -17.20 -0.13 11.96
CA ASP A 231 -17.48 0.02 10.54
C ASP A 231 -19.00 -0.01 10.31
N VAL A 232 -19.57 1.13 9.93
CA VAL A 232 -21.02 1.31 9.74
C VAL A 232 -21.30 1.76 8.34
N GLY A 233 -22.10 0.99 7.61
CA GLY A 233 -22.52 1.31 6.24
C GLY A 233 -24.02 1.16 6.04
N ARG A 234 -24.66 2.16 5.43
CA ARG A 234 -26.09 2.17 5.15
C ARG A 234 -26.34 2.81 3.78
N ARG A 235 -27.34 2.28 3.08
CA ARG A 235 -27.91 2.91 1.90
C ARG A 235 -29.38 3.24 2.15
N PHE A 236 -29.83 4.38 1.64
CA PHE A 236 -31.15 4.91 1.84
C PHE A 236 -31.65 5.64 0.59
N GLY A 237 -32.90 6.14 0.65
CA GLY A 237 -33.58 6.75 -0.48
C GLY A 237 -34.21 5.72 -1.43
N GLN A 238 -34.89 6.21 -2.46
CA GLN A 238 -35.43 5.39 -3.52
C GLN A 238 -34.26 4.69 -4.23
N ASP A 239 -34.42 3.41 -4.57
CA ASP A 239 -33.42 2.55 -5.22
C ASP A 239 -32.06 2.50 -4.49
N LYS A 240 -32.05 2.86 -3.18
CA LYS A 240 -30.83 2.94 -2.37
C LYS A 240 -29.80 3.91 -2.97
N ALA A 241 -30.26 5.01 -3.54
CA ALA A 241 -29.45 5.96 -4.27
C ALA A 241 -28.35 6.61 -3.41
N TYR A 242 -28.61 6.81 -2.12
CA TYR A 242 -27.64 7.45 -1.21
C TYR A 242 -26.94 6.41 -0.36
N GLY A 243 -25.61 6.51 -0.24
CA GLY A 243 -24.77 5.71 0.61
C GLY A 243 -24.06 6.56 1.67
N LEU A 244 -23.92 6.02 2.87
CA LEU A 244 -23.07 6.55 3.94
C LEU A 244 -22.25 5.41 4.53
N ARG A 245 -20.94 5.58 4.62
CA ARG A 245 -20.04 4.66 5.30
C ARG A 245 -19.15 5.42 6.28
N LEU A 246 -19.09 4.92 7.50
CA LEU A 246 -18.24 5.46 8.57
C LEU A 246 -17.32 4.37 9.05
N ASN A 247 -16.03 4.67 9.15
CA ASN A 247 -15.00 3.79 9.68
C ASN A 247 -14.24 4.53 10.77
N VAL A 248 -14.12 3.91 11.92
CA VAL A 248 -13.30 4.39 13.03
C VAL A 248 -12.41 3.26 13.47
N ALA A 249 -11.11 3.49 13.57
CA ALA A 249 -10.17 2.51 14.09
C ALA A 249 -9.16 3.21 15.00
N GLY A 250 -8.69 2.48 16.01
CA GLY A 250 -7.65 2.99 16.89
C GLY A 250 -6.92 1.85 17.59
N LEU A 251 -5.64 2.08 17.88
CA LEU A 251 -4.82 1.20 18.71
C LEU A 251 -3.83 2.05 19.51
N ASP A 252 -3.45 1.55 20.67
CA ASP A 252 -2.38 2.13 21.50
C ASP A 252 -1.76 1.05 22.37
N GLY A 253 -0.45 1.12 22.59
CA GLY A 253 0.24 0.27 23.54
C GLY A 253 1.67 -0.08 23.16
N GLN A 254 2.31 -0.87 24.03
CA GLN A 254 3.66 -1.36 23.83
C GLN A 254 3.65 -2.56 22.86
N THR A 255 4.50 -2.48 21.84
CA THR A 255 4.67 -3.55 20.84
C THR A 255 5.49 -4.71 21.38
N SER A 256 5.70 -5.75 20.57
CA SER A 256 6.59 -6.87 20.91
C SER A 256 8.07 -6.51 20.91
N ILE A 257 8.43 -5.28 20.54
CA ILE A 257 9.77 -4.71 20.64
C ILE A 257 9.90 -4.00 21.99
N ASP A 258 10.98 -4.30 22.72
CA ASP A 258 11.20 -3.74 24.05
C ASP A 258 11.20 -2.21 24.02
N HIS A 259 10.36 -1.56 24.86
CA HIS A 259 10.24 -0.12 24.97
C HIS A 259 9.70 0.63 23.73
N GLU A 260 9.23 -0.08 22.70
CA GLU A 260 8.54 0.55 21.57
C GLU A 260 7.05 0.62 21.86
N ARG A 261 6.46 1.81 21.73
CA ARG A 261 5.03 2.05 21.83
C ARG A 261 4.50 2.60 20.51
N ARG A 262 3.36 2.11 20.08
CA ARG A 262 2.64 2.61 18.91
C ARG A 262 1.26 3.11 19.29
N HIS A 263 0.83 4.19 18.66
CA HIS A 263 -0.54 4.65 18.68
C HIS A 263 -1.01 4.92 17.25
N SER A 264 -2.30 4.72 17.01
CA SER A 264 -2.94 5.02 15.73
C SER A 264 -4.40 5.36 15.96
N VAL A 265 -4.88 6.40 15.31
CA VAL A 265 -6.29 6.74 15.17
C VAL A 265 -6.57 6.96 13.69
N ALA A 266 -7.59 6.33 13.16
CA ALA A 266 -8.01 6.47 11.78
C ALA A 266 -9.53 6.67 11.72
N LEU A 267 -9.97 7.71 11.03
CA LEU A 267 -11.36 8.06 10.81
C LEU A 267 -11.60 8.15 9.30
N GLY A 268 -12.63 7.48 8.80
CA GLY A 268 -13.04 7.56 7.41
C GLY A 268 -14.54 7.79 7.29
N ALA A 269 -14.94 8.67 6.42
CA ALA A 269 -16.32 8.92 6.05
C ALA A 269 -16.44 8.95 4.54
N ASP A 270 -17.36 8.17 4.01
CA ASP A 270 -17.77 8.19 2.61
C ASP A 270 -19.24 8.57 2.53
N PHE A 271 -19.54 9.45 1.59
CA PHE A 271 -20.87 9.76 1.15
C PHE A 271 -20.96 9.54 -0.36
N ASP A 272 -21.82 8.65 -0.80
CA ASP A 272 -22.02 8.39 -2.21
C ASP A 272 -23.48 8.57 -2.63
N TRP A 273 -23.65 8.99 -3.88
CA TRP A 273 -24.94 9.11 -4.54
C TRP A 273 -24.88 8.57 -5.97
N HIS A 274 -25.91 7.86 -6.37
CA HIS A 274 -26.03 7.40 -7.74
C HIS A 274 -27.49 7.43 -8.23
N ASP A 275 -27.63 7.68 -9.52
CA ASP A 275 -28.83 7.40 -10.31
C ASP A 275 -28.46 6.45 -11.48
N ASP A 276 -29.34 6.35 -12.47
CA ASP A 276 -29.14 5.49 -13.65
C ASP A 276 -27.91 5.88 -14.49
N LYS A 277 -27.46 7.12 -14.43
CA LYS A 277 -26.41 7.69 -15.28
C LYS A 277 -25.23 8.27 -14.51
N THR A 278 -25.46 8.73 -13.29
CA THR A 278 -24.47 9.49 -12.54
C THR A 278 -24.10 8.77 -11.27
N ARG A 279 -22.81 8.75 -10.95
CA ARG A 279 -22.23 8.22 -9.72
C ARG A 279 -21.29 9.28 -9.14
N ILE A 280 -21.50 9.65 -7.90
CA ILE A 280 -20.68 10.62 -7.17
C ILE A 280 -20.29 9.98 -5.84
N SER A 281 -19.03 10.08 -5.45
CA SER A 281 -18.57 9.75 -4.09
C SER A 281 -17.67 10.83 -3.54
N LEU A 282 -17.82 11.09 -2.25
CA LEU A 282 -16.98 11.99 -1.47
C LEU A 282 -16.40 11.23 -0.30
N ASP A 283 -15.10 11.01 -0.33
CA ASP A 283 -14.32 10.35 0.69
C ASP A 283 -13.54 11.37 1.52
N MET A 284 -13.68 11.33 2.85
CA MET A 284 -12.96 12.18 3.80
C MET A 284 -12.31 11.32 4.87
N ASN A 285 -11.02 11.51 5.08
CA ASN A 285 -10.26 10.70 5.99
C ASN A 285 -9.33 11.55 6.86
N TYR A 286 -9.17 11.12 8.10
CA TYR A 286 -8.19 11.62 9.06
C TYR A 286 -7.43 10.45 9.64
N GLN A 287 -6.13 10.65 9.83
CA GLN A 287 -5.28 9.67 10.46
C GLN A 287 -4.22 10.37 11.31
N ASN A 288 -4.03 9.88 12.54
CA ASN A 288 -2.88 10.20 13.39
C ASN A 288 -2.18 8.90 13.73
N GLN A 289 -0.86 8.85 13.54
CA GLN A 289 -0.04 7.70 13.90
C GLN A 289 1.25 8.15 14.57
N GLY A 290 1.75 7.32 15.48
CA GLY A 290 3.02 7.58 16.13
C GLY A 290 3.71 6.34 16.65
N VAL A 291 5.03 6.43 16.67
CA VAL A 291 5.93 5.42 17.23
C VAL A 291 6.86 6.11 18.22
N ASN A 292 6.88 5.63 19.46
CA ASN A 292 7.81 6.09 20.49
C ASN A 292 8.86 5.00 20.74
N GLY A 293 10.13 5.36 20.81
CA GLY A 293 11.22 4.42 21.03
C GLY A 293 11.39 3.40 19.89
N GLY A 294 11.12 3.78 18.65
CA GLY A 294 11.26 2.89 17.50
C GLY A 294 12.70 2.48 17.23
N ARG A 295 12.93 1.26 16.74
CA ARG A 295 14.25 0.79 16.33
C ARG A 295 14.74 1.54 15.09
N PRO A 296 15.94 2.16 15.10
CA PRO A 296 16.49 2.80 13.90
C PRO A 296 16.99 1.77 12.87
N GLY A 297 17.16 2.21 11.63
CA GLY A 297 17.97 1.47 10.65
C GLY A 297 19.43 1.40 11.13
N VAL A 298 20.10 0.27 10.85
CA VAL A 298 21.48 0.02 11.28
C VAL A 298 22.40 0.22 10.09
N PHE A 299 23.18 1.29 10.10
CA PHE A 299 24.24 1.55 9.13
C PHE A 299 25.51 0.78 9.49
N LEU A 300 26.29 0.45 8.48
CA LEU A 300 27.61 -0.14 8.63
C LEU A 300 28.65 0.94 8.42
N GLY A 301 29.62 1.05 9.34
CA GLY A 301 30.77 1.94 9.17
C GLY A 301 31.60 1.57 7.95
N THR A 302 32.39 2.49 7.43
CA THR A 302 33.16 2.34 6.18
C THR A 302 34.14 1.17 6.20
N ASP A 303 34.69 0.85 7.37
CA ASP A 303 35.72 -0.19 7.54
C ASP A 303 35.12 -1.59 7.90
N ILE A 304 33.78 -1.70 7.91
CA ILE A 304 33.11 -2.95 8.24
C ILE A 304 33.07 -3.88 7.02
N THR A 305 33.72 -5.03 7.13
CA THR A 305 33.75 -6.04 6.06
C THR A 305 32.67 -7.10 6.18
N GLY A 306 31.95 -7.19 7.30
CA GLY A 306 30.95 -8.24 7.55
C GLY A 306 29.68 -7.70 8.20
N VAL A 307 28.57 -8.44 8.01
CA VAL A 307 27.29 -8.13 8.62
C VAL A 307 27.31 -8.50 10.11
N PRO A 308 26.89 -7.62 11.03
CA PRO A 308 26.78 -7.96 12.44
C PRO A 308 25.74 -9.07 12.66
N ARG A 309 25.96 -9.91 13.69
CA ARG A 309 24.95 -10.91 14.07
C ARG A 309 23.63 -10.22 14.42
N VAL A 310 22.52 -10.93 14.20
CA VAL A 310 21.21 -10.37 14.50
C VAL A 310 21.01 -10.30 16.03
N PRO A 311 20.62 -9.16 16.61
CA PRO A 311 20.25 -9.05 18.03
C PRO A 311 19.09 -9.96 18.42
N ASN A 312 18.79 -10.07 19.72
CA ASN A 312 17.56 -10.74 20.17
C ASN A 312 16.36 -10.12 19.47
N ALA A 313 15.35 -10.94 19.13
CA ALA A 313 14.24 -10.50 18.30
C ALA A 313 13.47 -9.31 18.91
N SER A 314 13.26 -9.29 20.24
CA SER A 314 12.61 -8.18 20.93
C SER A 314 13.54 -7.03 21.29
N HIS A 315 14.88 -7.23 21.24
CA HIS A 315 15.84 -6.21 21.66
C HIS A 315 15.66 -4.90 20.87
N ASN A 316 15.55 -3.81 21.59
CA ASN A 316 15.48 -2.47 21.03
C ASN A 316 16.81 -1.75 21.23
N TYR A 317 17.46 -1.45 20.13
CA TYR A 317 18.74 -0.71 20.10
C TYR A 317 18.51 0.78 19.78
N GLY A 318 17.25 1.24 19.72
CA GLY A 318 16.88 2.64 19.67
C GLY A 318 16.92 3.30 21.05
N GLN A 319 16.81 4.62 21.07
CA GLN A 319 16.78 5.40 22.29
C GLN A 319 15.35 5.73 22.70
N ARG A 320 15.07 5.78 24.02
CA ARG A 320 13.71 5.97 24.56
C ARG A 320 13.11 7.35 24.28
N TRP A 321 13.96 8.35 24.01
CA TRP A 321 13.54 9.72 23.71
C TRP A 321 13.12 9.90 22.23
N THR A 322 13.33 8.89 21.37
CA THR A 322 12.90 8.96 19.98
C THR A 322 11.39 8.85 19.89
N TYR A 323 10.80 9.60 18.99
CA TYR A 323 9.37 9.57 18.70
C TYR A 323 9.08 10.13 17.32
N ASN A 324 7.90 9.84 16.81
CA ASN A 324 7.26 10.59 15.75
C ASN A 324 5.78 10.78 16.03
N ASP A 325 5.20 11.81 15.42
CA ASP A 325 3.78 12.14 15.45
C ASP A 325 3.38 12.56 14.03
N LEU A 326 2.53 11.77 13.40
CA LEU A 326 2.19 11.85 11.98
C LEU A 326 0.70 12.14 11.84
N ASN A 327 0.35 13.36 11.43
CA ASN A 327 -1.03 13.80 11.27
C ASN A 327 -1.37 14.03 9.81
N TYR A 328 -2.48 13.46 9.35
CA TYR A 328 -2.93 13.55 7.97
C TYR A 328 -4.44 13.79 7.90
N ILE A 329 -4.83 14.72 7.03
CA ILE A 329 -6.20 14.85 6.53
C ILE A 329 -6.16 14.70 5.01
N PHE A 330 -6.96 13.82 4.46
CA PHE A 330 -6.95 13.52 3.04
C PHE A 330 -8.30 13.02 2.54
N GLY A 331 -8.54 13.15 1.27
CA GLY A 331 -9.79 12.69 0.68
C GLY A 331 -9.92 13.04 -0.79
N MET A 332 -11.03 12.62 -1.38
CA MET A 332 -11.31 12.87 -2.78
C MET A 332 -12.80 12.89 -3.09
N LEU A 333 -13.13 13.64 -4.14
CA LEU A 333 -14.41 13.63 -4.83
C LEU A 333 -14.25 12.87 -6.15
N ASN A 334 -15.11 11.88 -6.42
CA ASN A 334 -15.19 11.19 -7.70
C ASN A 334 -16.56 11.45 -8.33
N ILE A 335 -16.57 11.62 -9.65
CA ILE A 335 -17.77 11.82 -10.45
C ILE A 335 -17.65 10.95 -11.71
N GLU A 336 -18.67 10.17 -12.00
CA GLU A 336 -18.85 9.50 -13.29
C GLU A 336 -20.24 9.81 -13.82
N HIS A 337 -20.33 10.12 -15.13
CA HIS A 337 -21.61 10.41 -15.80
C HIS A 337 -21.65 9.73 -17.16
N ASP A 338 -22.69 8.89 -17.36
CA ASP A 338 -22.93 8.20 -18.62
C ASP A 338 -23.72 9.11 -19.56
N LEU A 339 -23.01 9.80 -20.48
CA LEU A 339 -23.66 10.61 -21.54
C LEU A 339 -24.54 9.75 -22.43
N SER A 340 -24.14 8.50 -22.65
CA SER A 340 -24.88 7.50 -23.41
C SER A 340 -24.47 6.11 -22.94
N LYS A 341 -25.09 5.06 -23.51
CA LYS A 341 -24.66 3.66 -23.29
C LYS A 341 -23.22 3.38 -23.76
N HIS A 342 -22.63 4.27 -24.53
CA HIS A 342 -21.33 4.10 -25.17
C HIS A 342 -20.27 5.10 -24.70
N VAL A 343 -20.65 6.15 -23.97
CA VAL A 343 -19.74 7.23 -23.58
C VAL A 343 -19.95 7.59 -22.11
N THR A 344 -18.91 7.44 -21.32
CA THR A 344 -18.85 7.85 -19.90
C THR A 344 -17.82 8.96 -19.74
N LEU A 345 -18.23 10.08 -19.12
CA LEU A 345 -17.32 11.08 -18.55
C LEU A 345 -16.95 10.68 -17.13
N TYR A 346 -15.71 10.92 -16.76
CA TYR A 346 -15.28 10.73 -15.38
C TYR A 346 -14.32 11.83 -14.93
N GLY A 347 -14.34 12.11 -13.64
CA GLY A 347 -13.45 13.07 -13.00
C GLY A 347 -13.20 12.70 -11.56
N ALA A 348 -12.05 13.08 -11.06
CA ALA A 348 -11.68 12.98 -9.65
C ALA A 348 -10.87 14.20 -9.25
N PHE A 349 -11.10 14.68 -8.04
CA PHE A 349 -10.31 15.73 -7.39
C PHE A 349 -10.02 15.27 -5.95
N GLY A 350 -8.78 15.36 -5.52
CA GLY A 350 -8.37 14.97 -4.18
C GLY A 350 -7.35 15.93 -3.59
N GLY A 351 -7.19 15.85 -2.27
CA GLY A 351 -6.23 16.66 -1.53
C GLY A 351 -5.67 15.94 -0.31
N LEU A 352 -4.48 16.36 0.11
CA LEU A 352 -3.79 15.91 1.30
C LEU A 352 -3.21 17.12 2.03
N GLY A 353 -3.39 17.17 3.35
CA GLY A 353 -2.63 18.02 4.27
C GLY A 353 -1.95 17.16 5.31
N SER A 354 -0.66 17.36 5.53
CA SER A 354 0.10 16.66 6.57
C SER A 354 0.85 17.61 7.48
N ASP A 355 1.00 17.18 8.73
CA ASP A 355 1.85 17.79 9.75
C ASP A 355 2.54 16.64 10.48
N GLU A 356 3.85 16.54 10.32
CA GLU A 356 4.66 15.47 10.88
C GLU A 356 5.79 16.09 11.72
N LYS A 357 6.12 15.45 12.82
CA LYS A 357 7.31 15.81 13.63
C LYS A 357 7.87 14.58 14.30
N GLY A 358 9.17 14.59 14.51
CA GLY A 358 9.79 13.48 15.21
C GLY A 358 11.21 13.79 15.64
N ASN A 359 11.62 13.10 16.70
CA ASN A 359 13.00 13.07 17.16
C ASN A 359 13.57 11.69 16.87
N TYR A 360 14.56 11.61 16.02
CA TYR A 360 15.10 10.39 15.46
C TYR A 360 16.52 10.15 15.92
N SER A 361 16.92 8.88 15.99
CA SER A 361 18.29 8.47 16.23
C SER A 361 18.80 7.68 15.04
N THR A 362 20.03 7.92 14.64
CA THR A 362 20.77 7.05 13.72
C THR A 362 21.56 6.01 14.53
N LEU A 363 21.93 4.90 13.92
CA LEU A 363 22.85 3.91 14.51
C LEU A 363 23.84 3.47 13.44
N THR A 364 25.13 3.70 13.68
CA THR A 364 26.23 3.23 12.81
C THR A 364 27.09 2.25 13.58
N VAL A 365 27.12 0.99 13.15
CA VAL A 365 27.95 -0.07 13.73
C VAL A 365 29.39 0.10 13.23
N ASN A 366 30.33 0.27 14.16
CA ASN A 366 31.76 0.43 13.89
C ASN A 366 32.55 -0.88 14.08
N ASN A 367 31.94 -1.86 14.73
CA ASN A 367 32.53 -3.20 14.91
C ASN A 367 31.43 -4.26 14.86
N SER A 368 31.40 -5.06 13.81
CA SER A 368 30.38 -6.09 13.58
C SER A 368 30.40 -7.23 14.59
N GLN A 369 31.53 -7.48 15.24
CA GLN A 369 31.71 -8.58 16.21
C GLN A 369 31.20 -8.20 17.60
N THR A 370 31.64 -7.04 18.11
CA THR A 370 31.30 -6.56 19.43
C THR A 370 30.00 -5.78 19.47
N GLY A 371 29.51 -5.28 18.32
CA GLY A 371 28.35 -4.41 18.20
C GLY A 371 28.63 -2.97 18.63
N ALA A 372 29.90 -2.59 18.85
CA ALA A 372 30.25 -1.20 19.13
C ALA A 372 29.74 -0.29 18.00
N ALA A 373 29.07 0.79 18.36
CA ALA A 373 28.37 1.65 17.44
C ALA A 373 28.37 3.10 17.93
N THR A 374 28.08 4.00 17.02
CA THR A 374 27.80 5.42 17.32
C THR A 374 26.38 5.77 16.90
N ALA A 375 25.77 6.72 17.59
CA ALA A 375 24.43 7.19 17.29
C ALA A 375 24.36 8.72 17.36
N GLY A 376 23.45 9.29 16.59
CA GLY A 376 23.14 10.72 16.56
C GLY A 376 21.72 11.01 16.99
N ALA A 377 21.37 12.28 17.07
CA ALA A 377 20.01 12.76 17.34
C ALA A 377 19.64 13.85 16.34
N MET A 378 18.42 13.82 15.86
CA MET A 378 17.89 14.79 14.91
C MET A 378 16.37 14.97 15.11
N TYR A 379 15.94 16.22 15.24
CA TYR A 379 14.53 16.59 15.22
C TYR A 379 14.14 17.10 13.83
N VAL A 380 13.00 16.67 13.33
CA VAL A 380 12.51 16.98 11.98
C VAL A 380 11.02 17.32 12.03
N PRO A 381 10.64 18.60 11.92
CA PRO A 381 9.29 18.98 11.53
C PRO A 381 9.15 18.92 10.00
N TYR A 382 8.02 18.39 9.53
CA TYR A 382 7.69 18.26 8.12
C TYR A 382 6.21 18.59 7.90
N ALA A 383 5.89 19.30 6.84
CA ALA A 383 4.53 19.55 6.41
C ALA A 383 4.43 19.40 4.90
N GLN A 384 3.29 18.88 4.43
CA GLN A 384 3.02 18.69 3.02
C GLN A 384 1.58 19.09 2.70
N THR A 385 1.39 19.73 1.55
CA THR A 385 0.06 20.05 1.01
C THR A 385 0.03 19.64 -0.44
N ASN A 386 -0.92 18.78 -0.80
CA ASN A 386 -1.08 18.28 -2.14
C ASN A 386 -2.50 18.50 -2.64
N GLU A 387 -2.61 18.78 -3.93
CA GLU A 387 -3.84 18.80 -4.69
C GLU A 387 -3.63 17.92 -5.93
N SER A 388 -4.61 17.08 -6.26
CA SER A 388 -4.50 16.16 -7.38
C SER A 388 -5.84 16.05 -8.10
N THR A 389 -5.79 15.98 -9.42
CA THR A 389 -6.99 15.84 -10.24
C THR A 389 -6.75 14.96 -11.45
N ARG A 390 -7.78 14.28 -11.89
CA ARG A 390 -7.82 13.60 -13.17
C ARG A 390 -9.21 13.68 -13.77
N GLY A 391 -9.29 13.61 -15.11
CA GLY A 391 -10.57 13.55 -15.80
C GLY A 391 -10.41 13.01 -17.21
N GLY A 392 -11.51 12.51 -17.77
CA GLY A 392 -11.46 11.94 -19.10
C GLY A 392 -12.78 11.38 -19.58
N VAL A 393 -12.68 10.71 -20.73
CA VAL A 393 -13.78 10.08 -21.45
C VAL A 393 -13.42 8.62 -21.69
N ARG A 394 -14.36 7.72 -21.44
CA ARG A 394 -14.34 6.33 -21.91
C ARG A 394 -15.41 6.15 -22.97
N ALA A 395 -15.05 5.58 -24.10
CA ALA A 395 -16.00 5.35 -25.19
C ALA A 395 -15.89 3.94 -25.74
N HIS A 396 -17.04 3.31 -26.03
CA HIS A 396 -17.12 1.97 -26.61
C HIS A 396 -17.90 2.02 -27.91
N PHE A 397 -17.32 1.50 -28.98
CA PHE A 397 -17.98 1.38 -30.28
C PHE A 397 -17.41 0.23 -31.11
N ASP A 398 -18.12 -0.14 -32.14
CA ASP A 398 -17.70 -1.23 -33.05
C ASP A 398 -17.39 -0.66 -34.45
N THR A 399 -16.26 -1.11 -35.03
CA THR A 399 -15.94 -0.90 -36.45
C THR A 399 -15.90 -2.27 -37.15
N GLY A 400 -17.03 -2.64 -37.71
CA GLY A 400 -17.22 -3.97 -38.29
C GLY A 400 -17.04 -5.08 -37.22
N PRO A 401 -16.06 -5.99 -37.36
CA PRO A 401 -15.84 -7.07 -36.41
C PRO A 401 -15.00 -6.66 -35.17
N VAL A 402 -14.47 -5.45 -35.17
CA VAL A 402 -13.56 -4.95 -34.10
C VAL A 402 -14.34 -4.13 -33.11
N LYS A 403 -14.21 -4.46 -31.82
CA LYS A 403 -14.72 -3.65 -30.71
C LYS A 403 -13.61 -2.74 -30.20
N HIS A 404 -13.92 -1.46 -30.08
CA HIS A 404 -13.03 -0.44 -29.56
C HIS A 404 -13.45 -0.01 -28.17
N GLU A 405 -12.48 0.14 -27.28
CA GLU A 405 -12.62 0.81 -26.00
C GLU A 405 -11.57 1.93 -25.94
N ILE A 406 -12.00 3.15 -26.18
CA ILE A 406 -11.16 4.34 -26.12
C ILE A 406 -11.17 4.93 -24.73
N ASN A 407 -9.99 5.33 -24.25
CA ASN A 407 -9.81 6.15 -23.06
C ASN A 407 -8.93 7.34 -23.40
N ALA A 408 -9.44 8.55 -23.14
CA ALA A 408 -8.71 9.79 -23.34
C ALA A 408 -8.95 10.72 -22.15
N GLY A 409 -7.90 11.40 -21.70
CA GLY A 409 -8.03 12.29 -20.55
C GLY A 409 -6.70 12.90 -20.13
N GLY A 410 -6.70 13.49 -18.94
CA GLY A 410 -5.53 14.09 -18.34
C GLY A 410 -5.53 14.00 -16.82
N SER A 411 -4.39 14.33 -16.23
CA SER A 411 -4.23 14.49 -14.78
C SER A 411 -3.27 15.63 -14.46
N ALA A 412 -3.44 16.21 -13.28
CA ALA A 412 -2.54 17.20 -12.73
C ALA A 412 -2.35 16.97 -11.24
N LEU A 413 -1.15 17.24 -10.74
CA LEU A 413 -0.79 17.17 -9.34
C LEU A 413 0.04 18.41 -8.99
N TRP A 414 -0.26 19.00 -7.85
CA TRP A 414 0.51 20.05 -7.20
C TRP A 414 0.87 19.61 -5.80
N GLU A 415 2.15 19.69 -5.47
CA GLU A 415 2.68 19.31 -4.16
C GLU A 415 3.61 20.40 -3.66
N GLU A 416 3.49 20.76 -2.40
CA GLU A 416 4.44 21.58 -1.67
C GLU A 416 4.90 20.82 -0.43
N SER A 417 6.20 20.56 -0.33
CA SER A 417 6.84 19.95 0.82
C SER A 417 7.67 20.98 1.58
N ARG A 418 7.62 20.94 2.92
CA ARG A 418 8.29 21.86 3.85
C ARG A 418 8.99 21.06 4.92
N THR A 419 10.24 21.40 5.24
CA THR A 419 10.95 20.79 6.36
C THR A 419 12.01 21.72 6.93
N ALA A 420 12.36 21.48 8.19
CA ALA A 420 13.49 22.05 8.88
C ALA A 420 14.16 20.94 9.69
N TYR A 421 15.35 21.18 10.19
CA TYR A 421 16.10 20.21 10.99
C TYR A 421 16.75 20.89 12.18
N SER A 422 16.77 20.19 13.31
CA SER A 422 17.70 20.45 14.39
C SER A 422 18.44 19.17 14.71
N MET A 423 19.75 19.22 14.91
CA MET A 423 20.54 18.01 15.15
C MET A 423 21.68 18.25 16.13
N ALA A 424 22.09 17.18 16.80
CA ALA A 424 23.34 17.13 17.54
C ALA A 424 24.50 16.90 16.55
N LEU A 425 25.46 17.82 16.48
CA LEU A 425 26.64 17.67 15.62
C LEU A 425 27.60 16.59 16.12
N SER A 426 27.52 16.22 17.41
CA SER A 426 28.31 15.13 17.99
C SER A 426 27.49 13.86 18.10
N SER A 427 28.07 12.73 17.70
CA SER A 427 27.54 11.40 18.00
C SER A 427 27.91 10.97 19.42
N PHE A 428 27.19 10.01 19.95
CA PHE A 428 27.48 9.35 21.22
C PHE A 428 27.72 7.84 21.00
N ASP A 429 28.55 7.24 21.88
CA ASP A 429 28.85 5.83 21.83
C ASP A 429 27.65 4.99 22.31
N THR A 430 27.40 3.89 21.63
CA THR A 430 26.34 2.94 21.94
C THR A 430 26.75 1.52 21.53
N ASN A 431 25.86 0.56 21.68
CA ASN A 431 26.12 -0.82 21.28
C ASN A 431 24.85 -1.49 20.76
N LEU A 432 24.96 -2.17 19.62
CA LEU A 432 23.87 -2.89 18.97
C LEU A 432 23.25 -4.00 19.83
N TYR A 433 24.06 -4.67 20.68
CA TYR A 433 23.66 -5.83 21.49
C TYR A 433 23.38 -5.51 22.94
N ASN A 434 23.96 -4.43 23.46
CA ASN A 434 23.84 -4.01 24.84
C ASN A 434 23.68 -2.47 24.88
N THR A 435 22.50 -2.03 24.47
CA THR A 435 22.20 -0.62 24.30
C THR A 435 21.90 0.03 25.65
N ALA A 436 22.75 0.97 26.06
CA ALA A 436 22.49 1.80 27.23
C ALA A 436 21.51 2.93 26.87
N ALA A 437 20.58 3.20 27.78
CA ALA A 437 19.74 4.39 27.66
C ALA A 437 20.57 5.64 27.98
N VAL A 438 20.61 6.60 27.09
CA VAL A 438 21.27 7.89 27.27
C VAL A 438 20.25 9.02 27.22
N PRO A 439 20.49 10.16 27.89
CA PRO A 439 19.67 11.36 27.69
C PRO A 439 19.72 11.81 26.22
N ALA A 440 18.66 12.46 25.74
CA ALA A 440 18.68 13.06 24.42
C ALA A 440 19.87 14.06 24.33
N PRO A 441 20.75 13.91 23.32
CA PRO A 441 21.82 14.87 23.10
C PRO A 441 21.26 16.27 22.85
N THR A 442 22.01 17.29 23.27
CA THR A 442 21.65 18.67 22.98
C THR A 442 21.82 18.93 21.49
N GLU A 443 20.76 19.34 20.84
CA GLU A 443 20.79 19.78 19.45
C GLU A 443 21.48 21.17 19.41
N ASN A 444 22.58 21.25 18.69
CA ASN A 444 23.43 22.42 18.63
C ASN A 444 23.62 22.97 17.21
N TRP A 445 22.87 22.45 16.26
CA TRP A 445 22.73 22.97 14.90
C TRP A 445 21.26 22.97 14.48
N THR A 446 20.82 24.08 13.89
CA THR A 446 19.46 24.21 13.37
C THR A 446 19.51 24.79 11.97
N GLY A 447 18.82 24.11 11.04
CA GLY A 447 18.57 24.57 9.67
C GLY A 447 17.08 24.84 9.46
N GLY A 448 16.77 26.10 9.19
CA GLY A 448 15.40 26.55 8.96
C GLY A 448 14.62 26.90 10.23
N ASN A 449 13.33 27.13 10.06
CA ASN A 449 12.41 27.47 11.14
C ASN A 449 11.65 26.21 11.60
N LEU A 450 11.91 25.73 12.80
CA LEU A 450 11.32 24.51 13.35
C LEU A 450 9.81 24.61 13.60
N ASP A 451 9.29 25.82 13.89
CA ASP A 451 7.87 26.03 14.17
C ASP A 451 7.04 26.28 12.90
N ASN A 452 7.68 26.77 11.83
CA ASN A 452 7.03 27.05 10.54
C ASN A 452 8.03 26.82 9.40
N PRO A 453 8.28 25.56 9.04
CA PRO A 453 9.24 25.24 8.00
C PRO A 453 8.93 25.90 6.67
N LEU A 454 9.98 26.37 5.98
CA LEU A 454 9.87 26.91 4.64
C LEU A 454 9.75 25.77 3.61
N PRO A 455 9.23 26.05 2.41
CA PRO A 455 9.20 25.07 1.32
C PRO A 455 10.63 24.56 1.00
N THR A 456 10.76 23.24 0.86
CA THR A 456 11.95 22.55 0.33
C THR A 456 11.78 22.22 -1.12
N SER A 457 10.53 21.86 -1.53
CA SER A 457 10.22 21.57 -2.93
C SER A 457 8.78 21.96 -3.28
N ARG A 458 8.58 22.26 -4.56
CA ARG A 458 7.27 22.35 -5.21
C ARG A 458 7.30 21.50 -6.47
N THR A 459 6.46 20.49 -6.51
CA THR A 459 6.33 19.55 -7.62
C THR A 459 5.00 19.79 -8.32
N GLN A 460 5.04 19.89 -9.65
CA GLN A 460 3.85 19.99 -10.50
C GLN A 460 3.99 18.98 -11.63
N LEU A 461 3.05 18.07 -11.72
CA LEU A 461 3.02 17.02 -12.74
C LEU A 461 1.75 17.16 -13.56
N TYR A 462 1.90 17.29 -14.88
CA TYR A 462 0.77 17.41 -15.81
C TYR A 462 0.85 16.29 -16.83
N SER A 463 -0.31 15.75 -17.23
CA SER A 463 -0.29 14.75 -18.28
C SER A 463 -1.57 14.67 -19.08
N LEU A 464 -1.45 14.25 -20.32
CA LEU A 464 -2.54 13.89 -21.23
C LEU A 464 -2.32 12.48 -21.75
N PHE A 465 -3.38 11.68 -21.84
CA PHE A 465 -3.28 10.32 -22.31
C PHE A 465 -4.37 9.97 -23.32
N PHE A 466 -4.04 9.02 -24.16
CA PHE A 466 -4.95 8.38 -25.09
C PHE A 466 -4.62 6.89 -25.21
N SER A 467 -5.65 6.04 -25.27
CA SER A 467 -5.49 4.63 -25.60
C SER A 467 -6.73 4.08 -26.28
N ASP A 468 -6.51 3.03 -27.08
CA ASP A 468 -7.55 2.19 -27.66
C ASP A 468 -7.25 0.72 -27.32
N THR A 469 -8.26 0.02 -26.79
CA THR A 469 -8.24 -1.43 -26.64
C THR A 469 -9.15 -2.05 -27.70
N MET A 470 -8.52 -2.62 -28.71
CA MET A 470 -9.17 -3.24 -29.86
C MET A 470 -9.37 -4.73 -29.60
N SER A 471 -10.62 -5.20 -29.61
CA SER A 471 -10.96 -6.61 -29.40
C SER A 471 -11.43 -7.26 -30.69
N PHE A 472 -10.79 -8.38 -31.02
CA PHE A 472 -11.01 -9.16 -32.26
C PHE A 472 -11.60 -10.53 -31.93
N TRP A 473 -12.22 -11.17 -32.93
CA TRP A 473 -12.72 -12.54 -32.88
C TRP A 473 -13.59 -12.82 -31.64
N LYS A 474 -14.58 -11.93 -31.40
CA LYS A 474 -15.50 -12.00 -30.25
C LYS A 474 -14.77 -11.96 -28.90
N GLY A 475 -13.71 -11.14 -28.81
CA GLY A 475 -12.93 -10.93 -27.59
C GLY A 475 -11.85 -11.99 -27.31
N ARG A 476 -11.54 -12.86 -28.30
CA ARG A 476 -10.45 -13.83 -28.12
C ARG A 476 -9.06 -13.21 -28.19
N VAL A 477 -8.92 -12.08 -28.86
CA VAL A 477 -7.69 -11.31 -28.92
C VAL A 477 -8.01 -9.86 -28.62
N ALA A 478 -7.29 -9.27 -27.69
CA ALA A 478 -7.37 -7.86 -27.35
C ALA A 478 -5.98 -7.22 -27.50
N LEU A 479 -5.89 -6.12 -28.24
CA LEU A 479 -4.69 -5.30 -28.42
C LEU A 479 -4.96 -3.93 -27.80
N THR A 480 -4.19 -3.57 -26.78
CA THR A 480 -4.20 -2.22 -26.19
C THR A 480 -3.00 -1.46 -26.70
N ALA A 481 -3.21 -0.29 -27.27
CA ALA A 481 -2.18 0.64 -27.66
C ALA A 481 -2.50 2.05 -27.15
N GLY A 482 -1.50 2.77 -26.68
CA GLY A 482 -1.72 4.10 -26.13
C GLY A 482 -0.42 4.82 -25.82
N PHE A 483 -0.55 6.08 -25.46
CA PHE A 483 0.56 6.91 -24.99
C PHE A 483 0.08 7.93 -23.97
N ARG A 484 0.99 8.39 -23.12
CA ARG A 484 0.80 9.50 -22.20
C ARG A 484 1.93 10.51 -22.41
N TYR A 485 1.55 11.75 -22.71
CA TYR A 485 2.44 12.91 -22.61
C TYR A 485 2.46 13.39 -21.18
N GLN A 486 3.62 13.65 -20.62
CA GLN A 486 3.83 14.03 -19.22
C GLN A 486 4.83 15.16 -19.14
N ASN A 487 4.51 16.19 -18.40
CA ASN A 487 5.39 17.31 -18.07
C ASN A 487 5.66 17.32 -16.57
N MET A 488 6.92 17.51 -16.19
CA MET A 488 7.41 17.51 -14.82
C MET A 488 8.07 18.87 -14.55
N LEU A 489 7.46 19.66 -13.66
CA LEU A 489 8.00 20.93 -13.18
C LEU A 489 8.30 20.81 -11.68
N ILE A 490 9.58 20.83 -11.33
CA ILE A 490 10.03 20.62 -9.94
C ILE A 490 11.00 21.74 -9.57
N ASN A 491 10.67 22.49 -8.51
CA ASN A 491 11.49 23.56 -7.97
C ASN A 491 11.99 23.17 -6.58
N GLY A 492 13.29 23.25 -6.36
CA GLY A 492 13.91 23.14 -5.04
C GLY A 492 14.17 24.51 -4.43
N TYR A 493 14.13 24.60 -3.11
CA TYR A 493 14.30 25.84 -2.35
C TYR A 493 15.26 25.63 -1.17
N ASP A 494 15.99 26.68 -0.80
CA ASP A 494 16.76 26.72 0.43
C ASP A 494 15.83 27.00 1.62
N ALA A 495 15.31 25.94 2.20
CA ALA A 495 14.44 26.02 3.37
C ALA A 495 15.19 26.35 4.67
N TYR A 496 16.52 26.33 4.64
CA TYR A 496 17.34 26.44 5.84
C TYR A 496 17.85 27.88 6.09
N THR A 497 17.83 28.71 5.09
CA THR A 497 18.27 30.11 5.18
C THR A 497 17.15 31.09 4.80
N ASP A 498 16.94 31.37 3.54
CA ASP A 498 16.10 32.47 3.06
C ASP A 498 14.90 32.05 2.19
N GLY A 499 14.74 30.75 1.89
CA GLY A 499 13.67 30.25 1.05
C GLY A 499 13.86 30.55 -0.44
N SER A 500 15.05 30.94 -0.88
CA SER A 500 15.37 31.21 -2.28
C SER A 500 15.31 29.92 -3.09
N ARG A 501 14.95 30.05 -4.39
CA ARG A 501 14.92 28.89 -5.28
C ARG A 501 16.33 28.46 -5.66
N THR A 502 16.69 27.21 -5.35
CA THR A 502 18.01 26.61 -5.58
C THR A 502 18.07 25.78 -6.87
N SER A 503 16.94 25.24 -7.31
CA SER A 503 16.88 24.44 -8.54
C SER A 503 15.55 24.63 -9.27
N HIS A 504 15.61 24.38 -10.58
CA HIS A 504 14.44 24.41 -11.47
C HIS A 504 14.58 23.30 -12.50
N TYR A 505 13.71 22.30 -12.42
CA TYR A 505 13.62 21.21 -13.37
C TYR A 505 12.32 21.36 -14.14
N SER A 506 12.39 21.40 -15.48
CA SER A 506 11.19 21.50 -16.34
C SER A 506 11.45 20.68 -17.61
N GLU A 507 10.93 19.45 -17.61
CA GLU A 507 11.15 18.48 -18.67
C GLU A 507 9.86 17.73 -18.99
N ASP A 508 9.79 17.17 -20.20
CA ASP A 508 8.66 16.39 -20.65
C ASP A 508 9.06 15.02 -21.21
N ALA A 509 8.10 14.12 -21.24
CA ALA A 509 8.28 12.77 -21.76
C ALA A 509 6.99 12.20 -22.34
N ILE A 510 7.12 11.34 -23.35
CA ILE A 510 6.04 10.48 -23.82
C ILE A 510 6.34 9.05 -23.38
N THR A 511 5.34 8.43 -22.70
CA THR A 511 5.41 7.03 -22.25
C THR A 511 4.36 6.20 -22.98
N PRO A 512 4.76 5.38 -23.97
CA PRO A 512 3.85 4.52 -24.70
C PRO A 512 3.53 3.23 -23.94
N VAL A 513 2.39 2.61 -24.28
CA VAL A 513 2.00 1.28 -23.86
C VAL A 513 1.55 0.46 -25.06
N VAL A 514 1.96 -0.79 -25.10
CA VAL A 514 1.43 -1.82 -26.01
C VAL A 514 1.18 -3.07 -25.19
N GLY A 515 -0.04 -3.60 -25.28
CA GLY A 515 -0.43 -4.81 -24.57
C GLY A 515 -1.25 -5.74 -25.49
N LEU A 516 -0.96 -7.02 -25.44
CA LEU A 516 -1.69 -8.06 -26.18
C LEU A 516 -2.22 -9.09 -25.19
N VAL A 517 -3.49 -9.44 -25.31
CA VAL A 517 -4.10 -10.55 -24.58
C VAL A 517 -4.71 -11.51 -25.59
N VAL A 518 -4.43 -12.79 -25.43
CA VAL A 518 -5.02 -13.88 -26.21
C VAL A 518 -5.72 -14.85 -25.27
N HIS A 519 -6.98 -15.17 -25.54
CA HIS A 519 -7.78 -16.13 -24.80
C HIS A 519 -7.88 -17.46 -25.56
N PRO A 520 -6.96 -18.44 -25.33
CA PRO A 520 -7.09 -19.78 -25.92
C PRO A 520 -8.39 -20.48 -25.47
N THR A 521 -8.77 -20.25 -24.22
CA THR A 521 -10.04 -20.68 -23.61
C THR A 521 -10.70 -19.57 -22.82
N ARG A 522 -11.95 -19.74 -22.38
CA ARG A 522 -12.63 -18.77 -21.51
C ARG A 522 -12.01 -18.64 -20.11
N ARG A 523 -11.13 -19.56 -19.72
CA ARG A 523 -10.48 -19.63 -18.41
C ARG A 523 -8.99 -19.34 -18.47
N THR A 524 -8.43 -19.17 -19.66
CA THR A 524 -6.99 -18.97 -19.85
C THR A 524 -6.74 -17.74 -20.68
N SER A 525 -5.79 -16.91 -20.26
CA SER A 525 -5.21 -15.86 -21.09
C SER A 525 -3.69 -15.98 -21.14
N ILE A 526 -3.13 -15.65 -22.28
CA ILE A 526 -1.71 -15.44 -22.50
C ILE A 526 -1.55 -13.96 -22.87
N TYR A 527 -0.62 -13.28 -22.26
CA TYR A 527 -0.46 -11.85 -22.50
C TYR A 527 0.99 -11.46 -22.71
N PHE A 528 1.16 -10.34 -23.38
CA PHE A 528 2.43 -9.62 -23.51
C PHE A 528 2.18 -8.14 -23.27
N ASN A 529 3.13 -7.45 -22.62
CA ASN A 529 3.16 -5.99 -22.57
C ASN A 529 4.56 -5.42 -22.76
N ARG A 530 4.57 -4.20 -23.33
CA ARG A 530 5.67 -3.25 -23.27
C ARG A 530 5.12 -1.96 -22.67
N ILE A 531 5.66 -1.54 -21.55
CA ILE A 531 5.23 -0.34 -20.83
C ILE A 531 6.45 0.34 -20.19
N GLU A 532 6.33 1.63 -19.89
CA GLU A 532 7.41 2.42 -19.30
C GLU A 532 7.04 2.91 -17.89
N GLY A 533 8.07 3.02 -17.04
CA GLY A 533 8.10 3.84 -15.82
C GLY A 533 8.76 5.17 -16.13
N LEU A 534 8.44 6.19 -15.36
CA LEU A 534 8.99 7.54 -15.51
C LEU A 534 9.39 8.09 -14.16
N SER A 535 10.62 8.59 -14.06
CA SER A 535 11.10 9.34 -12.90
C SER A 535 11.83 10.60 -13.36
N GLN A 536 11.94 11.57 -12.45
CA GLN A 536 12.72 12.79 -12.69
C GLN A 536 14.16 12.42 -13.07
N GLY A 537 14.73 13.10 -14.06
CA GLY A 537 16.16 13.10 -14.36
C GLY A 537 16.93 13.84 -13.28
N LEU A 538 18.19 13.48 -13.09
CA LEU A 538 19.02 14.11 -12.07
C LEU A 538 19.67 15.39 -12.59
N THR A 539 20.05 16.26 -11.68
CA THR A 539 20.93 17.39 -11.97
C THR A 539 22.34 17.06 -11.48
N ALA A 540 23.34 17.27 -12.32
CA ALA A 540 24.73 17.03 -11.96
C ALA A 540 25.10 17.89 -10.75
N SER A 541 25.39 17.26 -9.62
CA SER A 541 25.76 17.87 -8.36
C SER A 541 26.96 17.17 -7.75
N GLY A 542 27.82 17.91 -7.09
CA GLY A 542 29.05 17.39 -6.46
C GLY A 542 30.22 18.36 -6.61
N THR A 543 31.37 17.98 -6.04
CA THR A 543 32.61 18.77 -6.10
C THR A 543 33.43 18.42 -7.33
N ASN A 544 34.09 19.41 -7.92
CA ASN A 544 35.00 19.27 -9.07
C ASN A 544 34.34 18.65 -10.33
N LEU A 545 33.03 18.82 -10.51
CA LEU A 545 32.33 18.36 -11.72
C LEU A 545 32.53 19.34 -12.88
N VAL A 546 32.92 18.81 -14.05
CA VAL A 546 33.03 19.62 -15.27
C VAL A 546 31.67 20.00 -15.86
N ASN A 547 30.63 19.26 -15.50
CA ASN A 547 29.25 19.50 -15.92
C ASN A 547 28.31 19.82 -14.75
N LEU A 548 28.82 20.48 -13.71
CA LEU A 548 28.03 20.93 -12.56
C LEU A 548 26.80 21.73 -13.01
N GLY A 549 25.62 21.37 -12.48
CA GLY A 549 24.36 22.02 -12.80
C GLY A 549 23.70 21.56 -14.09
N GLN A 550 24.32 20.63 -14.84
CA GLN A 550 23.68 20.04 -16.04
C GLN A 550 22.41 19.27 -15.60
N ILE A 551 21.28 19.60 -16.25
CA ILE A 551 19.99 18.93 -16.06
C ILE A 551 19.90 17.80 -17.10
N PHE A 552 19.47 16.63 -16.64
CA PHE A 552 19.25 15.46 -17.49
C PHE A 552 17.75 15.22 -17.73
N PRO A 553 17.35 14.66 -18.89
CA PRO A 553 15.96 14.38 -19.18
C PRO A 553 15.36 13.33 -18.23
N PRO A 554 14.02 13.19 -18.17
CA PRO A 554 13.39 12.18 -17.36
C PRO A 554 13.88 10.76 -17.67
N PHE A 555 14.12 9.98 -16.62
CA PHE A 555 14.53 8.58 -16.75
C PHE A 555 13.33 7.72 -17.15
N LYS A 556 13.41 7.11 -18.34
CA LYS A 556 12.42 6.17 -18.84
C LYS A 556 12.89 4.74 -18.56
N SER A 557 12.20 4.07 -17.66
CA SER A 557 12.43 2.65 -17.35
C SER A 557 11.56 1.79 -18.25
N VAL A 558 12.14 0.92 -19.03
CA VAL A 558 11.41 0.11 -20.02
C VAL A 558 11.19 -1.29 -19.49
N GLN A 559 9.91 -1.72 -19.48
CA GLN A 559 9.51 -3.07 -19.15
C GLN A 559 9.04 -3.84 -20.39
N TYR A 560 9.41 -5.12 -20.41
CA TYR A 560 8.79 -6.16 -21.23
C TYR A 560 8.31 -7.28 -20.31
N GLU A 561 7.09 -7.77 -20.53
CA GLU A 561 6.53 -8.85 -19.75
C GLU A 561 5.72 -9.78 -20.67
N ILE A 562 5.86 -11.09 -20.42
CA ILE A 562 5.01 -12.14 -21.00
C ILE A 562 4.48 -13.00 -19.86
N GLY A 563 3.21 -13.36 -19.93
CA GLY A 563 2.63 -14.20 -18.86
C GLY A 563 1.42 -14.98 -19.31
N ALA A 564 1.02 -15.90 -18.44
CA ALA A 564 -0.18 -16.71 -18.59
C ALA A 564 -1.01 -16.66 -17.31
N LYS A 565 -2.33 -16.62 -17.48
CA LYS A 565 -3.29 -16.63 -16.36
C LYS A 565 -4.31 -17.74 -16.59
N TYR A 566 -4.66 -18.39 -15.50
CA TYR A 566 -5.67 -19.43 -15.48
C TYR A 566 -6.64 -19.21 -14.32
N ASP A 567 -7.94 -19.17 -14.63
CA ASP A 567 -9.00 -18.94 -13.66
C ASP A 567 -10.03 -20.08 -13.74
N THR A 568 -10.13 -20.86 -12.69
CA THR A 568 -11.11 -21.96 -12.57
C THR A 568 -12.48 -21.48 -12.08
N GLY A 569 -12.58 -20.23 -11.62
CA GLY A 569 -13.70 -19.68 -10.85
C GLY A 569 -13.66 -20.03 -9.36
N ARG A 570 -12.70 -20.88 -8.92
CA ARG A 570 -12.43 -21.18 -7.51
C ARG A 570 -11.05 -20.69 -7.08
N PHE A 571 -10.07 -20.82 -7.96
CA PHE A 571 -8.73 -20.28 -7.75
C PHE A 571 -8.19 -19.72 -9.07
N THR A 572 -7.29 -18.76 -8.94
CA THR A 572 -6.55 -18.14 -10.04
C THR A 572 -5.07 -18.46 -9.91
N THR A 573 -4.41 -18.67 -11.04
CA THR A 573 -2.96 -18.82 -11.14
C THR A 573 -2.41 -17.86 -12.17
N THR A 574 -1.32 -17.17 -11.85
CA THR A 574 -0.61 -16.29 -12.78
C THR A 574 0.86 -16.68 -12.79
N LEU A 575 1.42 -16.85 -13.99
CA LEU A 575 2.85 -17.00 -14.24
C LEU A 575 3.28 -15.86 -15.14
N ALA A 576 4.30 -15.10 -14.74
CA ALA A 576 4.83 -13.98 -15.50
C ALA A 576 6.36 -14.05 -15.55
N PHE A 577 6.93 -13.66 -16.70
CA PHE A 577 8.36 -13.41 -16.90
C PHE A 577 8.52 -11.96 -17.33
N TYR A 578 9.44 -11.26 -16.69
CA TYR A 578 9.63 -9.84 -16.95
C TYR A 578 11.10 -9.44 -17.07
N GLN A 579 11.33 -8.31 -17.72
CA GLN A 579 12.56 -7.54 -17.66
C GLN A 579 12.22 -6.07 -17.52
N ILE A 580 12.83 -5.40 -16.53
CA ILE A 580 12.79 -3.95 -16.35
C ILE A 580 14.21 -3.42 -16.46
N SER A 581 14.41 -2.41 -17.29
CA SER A 581 15.69 -1.71 -17.46
C SER A 581 15.53 -0.27 -17.05
N GLN A 582 16.15 0.12 -15.92
CA GLN A 582 16.12 1.49 -15.38
C GLN A 582 17.46 2.17 -15.62
N PRO A 583 17.48 3.36 -16.27
CA PRO A 583 18.66 4.22 -16.30
C PRO A 583 19.16 4.52 -14.89
N ASN A 584 20.46 4.62 -14.73
CA ASN A 584 21.12 5.01 -13.48
C ASN A 584 22.24 5.99 -13.79
N SER A 585 22.60 6.79 -12.81
CA SER A 585 23.68 7.78 -12.93
C SER A 585 24.87 7.41 -12.05
N TYR A 586 26.01 7.94 -12.42
CA TYR A 586 27.25 7.81 -11.67
C TYR A 586 28.20 8.97 -11.97
N THR A 587 29.19 9.17 -11.07
CA THR A 587 30.29 10.11 -11.26
C THR A 587 31.55 9.32 -11.55
N GLU A 588 32.32 9.73 -12.55
CA GLU A 588 33.61 9.12 -12.89
C GLU A 588 34.70 10.17 -13.10
N PRO A 589 36.01 9.82 -12.92
CA PRO A 589 37.11 10.71 -13.22
C PRO A 589 37.09 11.21 -14.66
N TYR A 590 37.42 12.50 -14.87
CA TYR A 590 37.47 13.14 -16.17
C TYR A 590 38.80 13.86 -16.39
N GLY A 591 39.57 13.42 -17.38
CA GLY A 591 40.91 13.95 -17.62
C GLY A 591 41.91 13.57 -16.49
N ASN A 592 43.01 14.30 -16.44
CA ASN A 592 44.14 13.99 -15.55
C ASN A 592 44.31 15.00 -14.41
N ASN A 593 43.36 15.92 -14.21
CA ASN A 593 43.49 17.07 -13.32
C ASN A 593 42.65 16.95 -12.02
N GLY A 594 42.14 15.75 -11.69
CA GLY A 594 41.28 15.51 -10.52
C GLY A 594 39.83 15.99 -10.70
N SER A 595 39.43 16.31 -11.93
CA SER A 595 38.04 16.62 -12.26
C SER A 595 37.22 15.34 -12.41
N PHE A 596 35.90 15.48 -12.26
CA PHE A 596 34.92 14.42 -12.45
C PHE A 596 33.84 14.84 -13.43
N ILE A 597 33.14 13.87 -13.99
CA ILE A 597 31.95 14.09 -14.83
C ILE A 597 30.79 13.25 -14.31
N PHE A 598 29.63 13.86 -14.22
CA PHE A 598 28.37 13.15 -13.91
C PHE A 598 27.77 12.60 -15.21
N ARG A 599 27.37 11.33 -15.21
CA ARG A 599 26.78 10.66 -16.35
C ARG A 599 25.48 9.95 -15.96
N GLU A 600 24.55 9.85 -16.92
CA GLU A 600 23.26 9.14 -16.78
C GLU A 600 23.17 7.84 -17.59
N ASN A 601 24.28 7.33 -18.12
CA ASN A 601 24.27 6.15 -18.97
C ASN A 601 24.48 4.82 -18.22
N GLY A 602 24.45 4.84 -16.90
CA GLY A 602 24.34 3.66 -16.06
C GLY A 602 23.03 2.92 -16.29
N LEU A 603 22.95 1.66 -15.87
CA LEU A 603 21.77 0.84 -16.02
C LEU A 603 21.64 -0.16 -14.87
N GLN A 604 20.47 -0.25 -14.26
CA GLN A 604 20.04 -1.38 -13.47
C GLN A 604 19.04 -2.19 -14.29
N ARG A 605 19.28 -3.50 -14.43
CA ARG A 605 18.39 -4.39 -15.16
C ARG A 605 17.92 -5.52 -14.26
N ASN A 606 16.62 -5.53 -13.96
CA ASN A 606 15.97 -6.57 -13.17
C ASN A 606 15.19 -7.50 -14.11
N ARG A 607 15.51 -8.79 -14.03
CA ARG A 607 14.80 -9.87 -14.72
C ARG A 607 14.20 -10.80 -13.68
N GLY A 608 13.04 -11.38 -13.98
CA GLY A 608 12.47 -12.29 -13.02
C GLY A 608 11.35 -13.15 -13.57
N ALA A 609 10.96 -14.10 -12.72
CA ALA A 609 9.79 -14.94 -12.89
C ALA A 609 8.93 -14.85 -11.63
N GLU A 610 7.61 -14.72 -11.81
CA GLU A 610 6.63 -14.63 -10.74
C GLU A 610 5.56 -15.69 -10.95
N LEU A 611 5.32 -16.49 -9.93
CA LEU A 611 4.21 -17.45 -9.84
C LEU A 611 3.31 -17.05 -8.68
N SER A 612 2.01 -16.93 -8.90
CA SER A 612 1.04 -16.76 -7.83
C SER A 612 -0.16 -17.70 -7.99
N VAL A 613 -0.68 -18.18 -6.86
CA VAL A 613 -1.87 -19.03 -6.77
C VAL A 613 -2.75 -18.44 -5.66
N ASN A 614 -4.01 -18.14 -5.98
CA ASN A 614 -4.92 -17.54 -5.01
C ASN A 614 -6.32 -18.15 -5.13
N GLY A 615 -6.90 -18.56 -4.00
CA GLY A 615 -8.27 -19.04 -3.91
C GLY A 615 -8.43 -20.42 -3.30
N GLN A 616 -9.58 -21.02 -3.52
CA GLN A 616 -9.95 -22.31 -2.96
C GLN A 616 -9.43 -23.48 -3.82
N ILE A 617 -8.38 -24.15 -3.36
CA ILE A 617 -7.77 -25.28 -4.07
C ILE A 617 -8.61 -26.54 -3.93
N LEU A 618 -9.09 -26.82 -2.72
CA LEU A 618 -10.01 -27.93 -2.41
C LEU A 618 -11.15 -27.39 -1.53
N PRO A 619 -12.30 -28.09 -1.45
CA PRO A 619 -13.35 -27.70 -0.51
C PRO A 619 -12.81 -27.54 0.91
N GLY A 620 -12.99 -26.32 1.48
CA GLY A 620 -12.47 -25.99 2.80
C GLY A 620 -10.98 -25.67 2.86
N LEU A 621 -10.20 -25.82 1.79
CA LEU A 621 -8.77 -25.50 1.75
C LEU A 621 -8.51 -24.34 0.79
N ARG A 622 -8.04 -23.21 1.32
CA ARG A 622 -7.70 -22.00 0.57
C ARG A 622 -6.19 -21.75 0.67
N PHE A 623 -5.63 -21.29 -0.43
CA PHE A 623 -4.22 -20.88 -0.52
C PHE A 623 -4.11 -19.51 -1.19
N ASN A 624 -3.26 -18.65 -0.62
CA ASN A 624 -2.87 -17.38 -1.22
C ASN A 624 -1.36 -17.23 -1.08
N GLY A 625 -0.66 -17.10 -2.18
CA GLY A 625 0.80 -16.97 -2.15
C GLY A 625 1.45 -17.32 -3.48
N GLY A 626 2.77 -17.50 -3.43
CA GLY A 626 3.56 -17.81 -4.60
C GLY A 626 5.06 -17.68 -4.38
N ALA A 627 5.77 -17.49 -5.48
CA ALA A 627 7.22 -17.32 -5.50
C ALA A 627 7.63 -16.30 -6.56
N THR A 628 8.68 -15.56 -6.25
CA THR A 628 9.34 -14.63 -7.18
C THR A 628 10.83 -14.95 -7.23
N LEU A 629 11.38 -15.02 -8.43
CA LEU A 629 12.81 -15.10 -8.70
C LEU A 629 13.26 -13.78 -9.32
N ILE A 630 14.37 -13.21 -8.86
CA ILE A 630 14.89 -11.92 -9.34
C ILE A 630 16.39 -12.02 -9.58
N ASP A 631 16.81 -11.55 -10.78
CA ASP A 631 18.19 -11.29 -11.15
C ASP A 631 18.31 -9.78 -11.44
N ALA A 632 18.99 -9.05 -10.55
CA ALA A 632 19.05 -7.59 -10.56
C ALA A 632 20.49 -7.11 -10.81
N ASP A 633 20.87 -7.02 -12.07
CA ASP A 633 22.21 -6.68 -12.53
C ASP A 633 22.45 -5.16 -12.59
N LEU A 634 23.57 -4.71 -12.03
CA LEU A 634 24.15 -3.40 -12.33
C LEU A 634 24.95 -3.49 -13.63
N ARG A 635 24.78 -2.51 -14.51
CA ARG A 635 25.44 -2.47 -15.83
C ARG A 635 25.84 -1.04 -16.17
N ARG A 636 26.92 -0.93 -16.94
CA ARG A 636 27.47 0.37 -17.34
C ARG A 636 27.71 1.27 -16.13
N THR A 637 28.32 0.70 -15.06
CA THR A 637 28.72 1.43 -13.87
C THR A 637 29.97 2.26 -14.11
N ALA A 638 30.33 3.15 -13.17
CA ALA A 638 31.54 3.95 -13.24
C ALA A 638 32.76 3.05 -13.53
N GLN A 639 33.47 3.33 -14.63
CA GLN A 639 34.62 2.53 -15.11
C GLN A 639 34.35 1.01 -15.23
N GLY A 640 33.08 0.58 -15.16
CA GLY A 640 32.70 -0.84 -15.22
C GLY A 640 32.97 -1.64 -13.96
N LEU A 641 33.33 -1.00 -12.83
CA LEU A 641 33.78 -1.66 -11.59
C LEU A 641 32.74 -2.61 -10.99
N ASP A 642 31.46 -2.22 -11.01
CA ASP A 642 30.37 -3.01 -10.46
C ASP A 642 29.51 -3.71 -11.54
N ASN A 643 30.00 -3.81 -12.76
CA ASN A 643 29.26 -4.48 -13.84
C ASN A 643 29.04 -5.96 -13.54
N GLY A 644 27.78 -6.39 -13.56
CA GLY A 644 27.35 -7.75 -13.26
C GLY A 644 27.14 -8.00 -11.78
N HIS A 645 27.41 -7.04 -10.89
CA HIS A 645 27.05 -7.13 -9.49
C HIS A 645 25.53 -6.98 -9.33
N THR A 646 25.00 -7.63 -8.28
CA THR A 646 23.59 -7.53 -7.91
C THR A 646 23.35 -6.23 -7.14
N ALA A 647 22.28 -5.55 -7.44
CA ALA A 647 21.85 -4.34 -6.72
C ALA A 647 21.58 -4.63 -5.22
N ILE A 648 21.88 -3.63 -4.36
CA ILE A 648 21.81 -3.75 -2.90
C ILE A 648 20.37 -4.07 -2.46
N GLY A 649 20.25 -4.96 -1.45
CA GLY A 649 19.00 -5.27 -0.75
C GLY A 649 17.96 -6.01 -1.58
N ILE A 650 18.31 -6.50 -2.78
CA ILE A 650 17.39 -7.29 -3.61
C ILE A 650 17.69 -8.78 -3.40
N PRO A 651 16.74 -9.57 -2.86
CA PRO A 651 16.90 -11.01 -2.74
C PRO A 651 16.79 -11.68 -4.10
N ASN A 652 17.54 -12.75 -4.28
CA ASN A 652 17.46 -13.55 -5.51
C ASN A 652 16.15 -14.33 -5.65
N TYR A 653 15.43 -14.57 -4.53
CA TYR A 653 14.08 -15.11 -4.54
C TYR A 653 13.31 -14.73 -3.28
N THR A 654 11.97 -14.77 -3.39
CA THR A 654 11.03 -14.71 -2.27
C THR A 654 9.95 -15.76 -2.46
N ILE A 655 9.53 -16.39 -1.36
CA ILE A 655 8.43 -17.34 -1.32
C ILE A 655 7.54 -16.94 -0.16
N ASN A 656 6.25 -16.79 -0.41
CA ASN A 656 5.26 -16.65 0.65
C ASN A 656 4.04 -17.54 0.37
N GLY A 657 3.36 -17.94 1.41
CA GLY A 657 2.17 -18.74 1.28
C GLY A 657 1.33 -18.71 2.55
N ASN A 658 0.05 -18.46 2.37
CA ASN A 658 -0.97 -18.52 3.40
C ASN A 658 -1.92 -19.66 3.08
N LEU A 659 -2.14 -20.53 4.04
CA LEU A 659 -3.05 -21.66 3.96
C LEU A 659 -4.15 -21.52 4.99
N GLU A 660 -5.40 -21.60 4.59
CA GLU A 660 -6.57 -21.72 5.47
C GLU A 660 -7.23 -23.06 5.29
N TYR A 661 -7.51 -23.76 6.39
CA TYR A 661 -8.21 -25.02 6.38
C TYR A 661 -9.42 -25.00 7.33
N ASP A 662 -10.62 -25.12 6.75
CA ASP A 662 -11.86 -25.23 7.50
C ASP A 662 -11.98 -26.64 8.07
N LEU A 663 -12.07 -26.76 9.41
CA LEU A 663 -12.13 -28.03 10.08
C LEU A 663 -13.48 -28.71 9.83
N PRO A 664 -13.55 -29.88 9.17
CA PRO A 664 -14.82 -30.51 8.84
C PRO A 664 -15.60 -31.03 10.05
N PHE A 665 -14.88 -31.37 11.12
CA PHE A 665 -15.46 -31.88 12.36
C PHE A 665 -15.85 -30.80 13.37
N LEU A 666 -15.38 -29.54 13.19
CA LEU A 666 -15.70 -28.41 14.04
C LEU A 666 -16.20 -27.24 13.17
N ARG A 667 -17.51 -27.23 12.93
CA ARG A 667 -18.14 -26.22 12.06
C ARG A 667 -17.86 -24.80 12.62
N GLY A 668 -17.30 -23.94 11.78
CA GLY A 668 -16.95 -22.55 12.14
C GLY A 668 -15.48 -22.34 12.49
N ALA A 669 -14.72 -23.41 12.70
CA ALA A 669 -13.30 -23.34 12.98
C ALA A 669 -12.48 -23.41 11.68
N THR A 670 -11.51 -22.54 11.56
CA THR A 670 -10.52 -22.48 10.48
C THR A 670 -9.12 -22.39 11.09
N LEU A 671 -8.22 -23.24 10.65
CA LEU A 671 -6.79 -23.12 10.96
C LEU A 671 -6.10 -22.30 9.88
N VAL A 672 -5.12 -21.51 10.28
CA VAL A 672 -4.35 -20.64 9.38
C VAL A 672 -2.86 -20.92 9.61
N GLY A 673 -2.11 -21.07 8.52
CA GLY A 673 -0.66 -21.16 8.54
C GLY A 673 -0.07 -20.25 7.48
N ARG A 674 1.01 -19.54 7.82
CA ARG A 674 1.76 -18.70 6.88
C ARG A 674 3.23 -19.06 6.92
N VAL A 675 3.86 -19.01 5.76
CA VAL A 675 5.32 -19.13 5.61
C VAL A 675 5.79 -17.97 4.74
N GLU A 676 6.90 -17.38 5.16
CA GLU A 676 7.66 -16.41 4.40
C GLU A 676 9.13 -16.83 4.38
N ASN A 677 9.71 -16.95 3.18
CA ASN A 677 11.12 -17.27 3.00
C ASN A 677 11.74 -16.28 2.00
N THR A 678 12.83 -15.65 2.41
CA THR A 678 13.55 -14.65 1.61
C THR A 678 14.99 -15.10 1.41
N GLY A 679 15.45 -15.08 0.16
CA GLY A 679 16.80 -15.40 -0.24
C GLY A 679 17.84 -14.40 0.25
N LYS A 680 19.12 -14.68 -0.03
CA LYS A 680 20.21 -13.77 0.34
C LYS A 680 20.08 -12.41 -0.35
N GLN A 681 20.56 -11.34 0.33
CA GLN A 681 20.58 -9.96 -0.15
C GLN A 681 21.96 -9.38 0.04
N TRP A 682 22.50 -8.70 -0.96
CA TRP A 682 23.78 -8.00 -0.83
C TRP A 682 23.60 -6.68 -0.06
N VAL A 683 24.58 -6.34 0.76
CA VAL A 683 24.53 -5.11 1.59
C VAL A 683 25.38 -3.98 1.01
N ASN A 684 26.19 -4.26 0.00
CA ASN A 684 27.02 -3.30 -0.70
C ASN A 684 27.10 -3.60 -2.20
N THR A 685 27.45 -2.60 -3.02
CA THR A 685 27.53 -2.70 -4.48
C THR A 685 28.68 -3.64 -4.93
N ALA A 686 29.76 -3.74 -4.17
CA ALA A 686 30.86 -4.65 -4.43
C ALA A 686 30.52 -6.13 -4.23
N ASN A 687 29.33 -6.44 -3.69
CA ASN A 687 28.84 -7.79 -3.40
C ASN A 687 29.81 -8.61 -2.50
N THR A 688 30.48 -7.97 -1.55
CA THR A 688 31.42 -8.62 -0.64
C THR A 688 30.76 -9.12 0.64
N ALA A 689 29.62 -8.53 1.05
CA ALA A 689 28.87 -8.92 2.24
C ALA A 689 27.38 -9.08 1.91
N HIS A 690 26.72 -10.05 2.56
CA HIS A 690 25.30 -10.32 2.29
C HIS A 690 24.56 -10.74 3.57
N LEU A 691 23.24 -10.48 3.59
CA LEU A 691 22.32 -11.05 4.57
C LEU A 691 22.06 -12.52 4.24
N PRO A 692 22.03 -13.41 5.26
CA PRO A 692 21.67 -14.81 5.06
C PRO A 692 20.20 -14.98 4.69
N VAL A 693 19.87 -16.13 4.13
CA VAL A 693 18.49 -16.59 3.93
C VAL A 693 17.77 -16.70 5.27
N TRP A 694 16.51 -16.33 5.30
CA TRP A 694 15.68 -16.49 6.49
C TRP A 694 14.28 -17.04 6.16
N THR A 695 13.68 -17.68 7.16
CA THR A 695 12.33 -18.22 7.09
C THR A 695 11.57 -17.85 8.36
N ARG A 696 10.31 -17.36 8.17
CA ARG A 696 9.36 -17.09 9.23
C ARG A 696 8.13 -17.96 9.04
N PHE A 697 7.61 -18.48 10.14
CA PHE A 697 6.34 -19.21 10.20
C PHE A 697 5.39 -18.50 11.14
N ASP A 698 4.14 -18.35 10.70
CA ASP A 698 3.05 -17.80 11.49
C ASP A 698 1.93 -18.82 11.54
N LEU A 699 1.23 -18.92 12.68
CA LEU A 699 0.09 -19.81 12.89
C LEU A 699 -1.09 -19.05 13.46
N GLY A 700 -2.29 -19.49 13.11
CA GLY A 700 -3.50 -18.90 13.64
C GLY A 700 -4.70 -19.83 13.62
N ALA A 701 -5.73 -19.43 14.30
CA ALA A 701 -7.03 -20.07 14.29
C ALA A 701 -8.14 -19.02 14.30
N ARG A 702 -9.23 -19.32 13.64
CA ARG A 702 -10.45 -18.50 13.61
C ARG A 702 -11.64 -19.37 13.94
N TYR A 703 -12.54 -18.88 14.83
CA TYR A 703 -13.78 -19.57 15.17
C TYR A 703 -14.97 -18.63 15.08
N THR A 704 -15.93 -18.96 14.21
CA THR A 704 -17.15 -18.18 13.98
C THR A 704 -18.35 -18.97 14.51
N PHE A 705 -19.10 -18.37 15.43
CA PHE A 705 -20.30 -18.95 16.05
C PHE A 705 -21.36 -17.86 16.26
N ALA A 706 -22.58 -18.24 16.59
CA ALA A 706 -23.68 -17.31 16.87
C ALA A 706 -23.80 -17.06 18.37
N VAL A 707 -23.97 -15.79 18.74
CA VAL A 707 -24.31 -15.34 20.09
C VAL A 707 -25.52 -14.42 19.97
N ALA A 708 -26.62 -14.74 20.64
CA ALA A 708 -27.86 -13.98 20.54
C ALA A 708 -28.29 -13.66 19.09
N HIS A 709 -28.22 -14.66 18.20
CA HIS A 709 -28.52 -14.56 16.76
C HIS A 709 -27.64 -13.57 15.98
N LYS A 710 -26.47 -13.23 16.51
CA LYS A 710 -25.46 -12.43 15.80
C LYS A 710 -24.18 -13.25 15.61
N PRO A 711 -23.46 -13.10 14.48
CA PRO A 711 -22.22 -13.82 14.27
C PRO A 711 -21.10 -13.17 15.11
N LEU A 712 -20.43 -13.98 15.91
CA LEU A 712 -19.20 -13.61 16.62
C LEU A 712 -18.05 -14.42 16.05
N THR A 713 -16.99 -13.74 15.64
CA THR A 713 -15.76 -14.36 15.16
C THR A 713 -14.61 -14.03 16.11
N LEU A 714 -14.00 -15.06 16.69
CA LEU A 714 -12.78 -14.95 17.46
C LEU A 714 -11.60 -15.33 16.55
N ARG A 715 -10.49 -14.60 16.68
CA ARG A 715 -9.24 -14.88 15.97
C ARG A 715 -8.09 -14.91 16.97
N PHE A 716 -7.24 -15.89 16.80
CA PHE A 716 -5.98 -16.00 17.52
C PHE A 716 -4.86 -16.18 16.49
N GLY A 717 -3.77 -15.46 16.64
CA GLY A 717 -2.60 -15.51 15.77
C GLY A 717 -1.30 -15.47 16.55
N VAL A 718 -0.27 -16.09 16.01
CA VAL A 718 1.10 -15.98 16.47
C VAL A 718 1.98 -15.74 15.27
N ASP A 719 2.48 -14.54 15.10
CA ASP A 719 3.45 -14.21 14.09
C ASP A 719 4.87 -14.59 14.59
N ASN A 720 5.73 -15.05 13.68
CA ASN A 720 7.09 -15.52 13.98
C ASN A 720 7.10 -16.54 15.13
N ILE A 721 6.39 -17.64 15.01
CA ILE A 721 6.18 -18.63 16.09
C ILE A 721 7.49 -19.17 16.66
N ALA A 722 8.51 -19.33 15.80
CA ALA A 722 9.83 -19.80 16.20
C ALA A 722 10.71 -18.72 16.86
N ASN A 723 10.21 -17.46 16.92
CA ASN A 723 11.00 -16.30 17.34
C ASN A 723 12.35 -16.20 16.61
N THR A 724 12.32 -16.47 15.31
CA THR A 724 13.49 -16.40 14.43
C THR A 724 14.06 -14.99 14.43
N ARG A 725 15.39 -14.89 14.56
CA ARG A 725 16.14 -13.63 14.49
C ARG A 725 16.72 -13.49 13.11
N TYR A 726 16.41 -12.42 12.42
CA TYR A 726 16.87 -12.20 11.05
C TYR A 726 16.98 -10.72 10.72
N TRP A 727 17.92 -10.42 9.83
CA TRP A 727 17.93 -9.16 9.12
C TRP A 727 16.95 -9.26 7.96
N ALA A 728 15.89 -8.51 8.00
CA ALA A 728 14.80 -8.59 6.99
C ALA A 728 15.19 -7.92 5.68
N SER A 729 15.94 -6.82 5.75
CA SER A 729 16.29 -6.03 4.58
C SER A 729 17.65 -5.35 4.73
N ALA A 730 18.35 -5.17 3.61
CA ALA A 730 19.50 -4.28 3.43
C ALA A 730 19.22 -3.17 2.42
N PHE A 731 17.96 -2.98 2.03
CA PHE A 731 17.57 -1.95 1.06
C PHE A 731 17.91 -0.55 1.60
N ASN A 732 18.25 0.39 0.72
CA ASN A 732 18.74 1.74 1.05
C ASN A 732 20.07 1.80 1.85
N GLY A 733 20.84 0.70 1.91
CA GLY A 733 22.18 0.70 2.51
C GLY A 733 22.21 0.62 4.03
N TYR A 734 21.09 0.32 4.70
CA TYR A 734 21.03 0.01 6.13
C TYR A 734 20.29 -1.29 6.40
N LEU A 735 20.61 -1.92 7.54
CA LEU A 735 20.01 -3.18 7.94
C LEU A 735 18.76 -2.94 8.76
N LEU A 736 17.73 -3.74 8.50
CA LEU A 736 16.48 -3.76 9.28
C LEU A 736 16.28 -5.14 9.90
N GLN A 737 16.05 -5.18 11.19
CA GLN A 737 15.75 -6.40 11.90
C GLN A 737 14.28 -6.77 11.78
N GLY A 738 14.00 -8.04 11.54
CA GLY A 738 12.67 -8.60 11.52
C GLY A 738 11.94 -8.51 12.87
N LEU A 739 10.61 -8.58 12.83
CA LEU A 739 9.75 -8.47 14.01
C LEU A 739 9.87 -9.74 14.90
N PRO A 740 9.79 -9.59 16.22
CA PRO A 740 9.80 -10.72 17.16
C PRO A 740 8.48 -11.50 17.11
N ARG A 741 8.42 -12.62 17.82
CA ARG A 741 7.18 -13.36 18.03
C ARG A 741 6.13 -12.47 18.67
N THR A 742 4.97 -12.39 18.02
CA THR A 742 3.84 -11.54 18.42
C THR A 742 2.58 -12.38 18.51
N PHE A 743 1.94 -12.40 19.68
CA PHE A 743 0.62 -13.02 19.86
C PHE A 743 -0.45 -11.98 19.54
N LYS A 744 -1.43 -12.36 18.72
CA LYS A 744 -2.55 -11.50 18.32
C LYS A 744 -3.86 -12.18 18.71
N PHE A 745 -4.81 -11.40 19.20
CA PHE A 745 -6.17 -11.83 19.47
C PHE A 745 -7.16 -10.76 18.98
N SER A 746 -8.25 -11.18 18.35
CA SER A 746 -9.35 -10.26 18.06
C SER A 746 -10.70 -10.95 18.14
N PHE A 747 -11.72 -10.14 18.39
CA PHE A 747 -13.10 -10.53 18.21
C PHE A 747 -13.81 -9.56 17.24
N THR A 748 -14.73 -10.08 16.44
CA THR A 748 -15.55 -9.27 15.53
C THR A 748 -16.99 -9.73 15.60
N THR A 749 -17.92 -8.78 15.69
CA THR A 749 -19.35 -9.06 15.58
C THR A 749 -20.01 -8.11 14.60
N ASP A 750 -20.97 -8.64 13.83
CA ASP A 750 -21.85 -7.83 12.97
C ASP A 750 -23.19 -7.64 13.73
N LEU A 751 -23.56 -6.38 14.04
CA LEU A 751 -24.70 -5.98 14.88
C LEU A 751 -25.98 -5.77 14.05
#